data_3e6d8c2160efc52e2684a0339ce8848e
#
_entry.id   3e6d8c2160efc52e2684a0339ce8848e
#
_cell.length_a   1.000
_cell.length_b   1.000
_cell.length_c   1.000
_cell.angle_alpha   90.00
_cell.angle_beta   90.00
_cell.angle_gamma   90.00
#
_symmetry.space_group_name_H-M   'P 1'
#
loop_
_entity.id
_entity.type
_entity.pdbx_description
1 polymer ?
#
loop_
_entity_poly.entity_id
_entity_poly.type
_entity_poly.pdbx_seq_one_letter_code
_entity_poly.pdbx_strand_id
1 'polypeptide(L)'
;MSYDHQKTEAKWQKKWADARLGEAEPDSRQKFFLVFAYPGISGYLHVGTMRGYTYSDVICRYKRMNGYNVLFPVGTHATGNLAYAFAKKVERADPDFIASLKANGCPDEEIKKLTNVDEVVRFFNQVYINEYWKKFGFLFDLRRFTTTVNPDYNRFIEWQFRKLKEKDLLVQKPYFATFCVNCGPIAVDASQTDISKGGTAEQQEFTLLKFKFGDEFIIAATLRPETVYGQTNLWVDPNVTYVKADVNGETWIVSKECAEKLKYQKDAIEVTGGITGRDMIGKYCTAPEINRDIIILPSKFCDPKIGSGIVTSVPSDAPYDWMGLVDLMNDDVACRRYGLDPAKVKAIEVIPIIVTKEFGDKAALKICEDMAIKNQTDPKLEEATKIVYKAGFHTGKMNENCGEFAGMPVMEAKEKMKQKMLDSGQADTMQDLTEEVICRCGSPVIIKKVEDQWFIKYSDERLKDKTKEHVASMSIYPNDYKENLPSVLDWFRDRPCVRMGKWLGTRFPFDDKWIIEPIADSTLYPAYYIVSKYANEKKITPGEMDESFFDYVFLGKGSPKNDVWSRIRKDFEYWYPLDINLSGKEHQTVHFPVFLMNHVGILDSRDWPRGIFVNWWVTMGGGKISKSKGGAEPIPDLTKRYSADGMRLYYCHIGSPFVDIVWDPKAAMSYRSQIERLYNTATELLSRNGGKKKIDAWLVSRFYSKLKKANEEMAKFNLKAPIDLMLFEFLNDLERYGKRGGENKETIGLVLDVWLRSLAPFIPHVCEEVWEKFGNGLASAAQWPKTDDSKINDKVELMESSVVGLESDIKKVIELAKITPKKISVFVAPEWKRTVYGKAKEIKNANLLIKEVMQDPEVKKRGQEAVTYVQYLGKHSQELMPMVLSTSEENAALTDAKEYLKKQFNAEIAIENAEASSNPKAKSAVPLKPAIFVE
;
A
#
# COMPACT_ATOMS: atom_id res chain seq x y z
N MET A 1 -14.78 -26.31 -27.58
CA MET A 1 -14.41 -26.87 -26.26
C MET A 1 -14.40 -25.73 -25.28
N SER A 2 -15.01 -25.89 -24.11
CA SER A 2 -14.96 -24.86 -23.07
C SER A 2 -13.54 -24.75 -22.50
N TYR A 3 -13.10 -23.53 -22.19
CA TYR A 3 -11.81 -23.28 -21.56
C TYR A 3 -11.80 -23.81 -20.13
N ASP A 4 -10.93 -24.79 -19.84
CA ASP A 4 -10.73 -25.35 -18.50
C ASP A 4 -9.46 -24.73 -17.90
N HIS A 5 -9.63 -23.67 -17.11
CA HIS A 5 -8.49 -22.94 -16.54
C HIS A 5 -7.64 -23.81 -15.61
N GLN A 6 -8.24 -24.69 -14.80
CA GLN A 6 -7.49 -25.49 -13.83
C GLN A 6 -6.53 -26.49 -14.53
N LYS A 7 -7.01 -27.15 -15.58
CA LYS A 7 -6.15 -28.03 -16.40
C LYS A 7 -5.09 -27.24 -17.14
N THR A 8 -5.46 -26.10 -17.70
CA THR A 8 -4.52 -25.21 -18.43
C THR A 8 -3.42 -24.70 -17.51
N GLU A 9 -3.78 -24.20 -16.33
CA GLU A 9 -2.84 -23.70 -15.33
C GLU A 9 -1.85 -24.78 -14.89
N ALA A 10 -2.35 -25.96 -14.52
CA ALA A 10 -1.51 -27.10 -14.12
C ALA A 10 -0.55 -27.56 -15.25
N LYS A 11 -1.03 -27.61 -16.51
CA LYS A 11 -0.23 -27.95 -17.68
C LYS A 11 0.94 -26.99 -17.86
N TRP A 12 0.67 -25.68 -17.83
CA TRP A 12 1.69 -24.67 -18.14
C TRP A 12 2.66 -24.44 -17.00
N GLN A 13 2.20 -24.46 -15.77
CA GLN A 13 3.07 -24.39 -14.59
C GLN A 13 4.10 -25.54 -14.60
N LYS A 14 3.65 -26.75 -14.97
CA LYS A 14 4.57 -27.90 -15.16
C LYS A 14 5.57 -27.66 -16.30
N LYS A 15 5.09 -27.22 -17.48
CA LYS A 15 5.97 -26.96 -18.63
C LYS A 15 7.02 -25.88 -18.35
N TRP A 16 6.66 -24.79 -17.62
CA TRP A 16 7.61 -23.76 -17.21
C TRP A 16 8.65 -24.27 -16.20
N ALA A 17 8.23 -25.14 -15.27
CA ALA A 17 9.14 -25.78 -14.33
C ALA A 17 10.11 -26.73 -15.04
N ASP A 18 9.61 -27.58 -15.96
CA ASP A 18 10.42 -28.50 -16.75
C ASP A 18 11.43 -27.74 -17.65
N ALA A 19 11.03 -26.58 -18.17
CA ALA A 19 11.89 -25.68 -18.94
C ALA A 19 12.81 -24.80 -18.08
N ARG A 20 12.71 -24.85 -16.75
CA ARG A 20 13.46 -24.03 -15.80
C ARG A 20 13.39 -22.52 -16.09
N LEU A 21 12.22 -22.06 -16.56
CA LEU A 21 12.06 -20.70 -17.06
C LEU A 21 12.29 -19.60 -15.99
N GLY A 22 12.08 -19.93 -14.71
CA GLY A 22 12.36 -19.03 -13.58
C GLY A 22 13.82 -18.97 -13.15
N GLU A 23 14.65 -19.96 -13.54
CA GLU A 23 16.05 -20.05 -13.10
C GLU A 23 16.96 -19.10 -13.88
N ALA A 24 17.91 -18.49 -13.18
CA ALA A 24 18.87 -17.55 -13.79
C ALA A 24 20.31 -17.82 -13.36
N GLU A 25 21.21 -17.83 -14.33
CA GLU A 25 22.66 -17.89 -14.16
C GLU A 25 23.32 -16.69 -14.81
N PRO A 26 24.45 -16.20 -14.31
CA PRO A 26 25.23 -15.15 -14.99
C PRO A 26 25.58 -15.55 -16.43
N ASP A 27 25.34 -14.63 -17.36
CA ASP A 27 25.69 -14.77 -18.77
C ASP A 27 26.06 -13.41 -19.39
N SER A 28 26.15 -13.29 -20.71
CA SER A 28 26.52 -12.05 -21.41
C SER A 28 25.40 -11.02 -21.53
N ARG A 29 24.16 -11.39 -21.17
CA ARG A 29 23.01 -10.48 -21.26
C ARG A 29 23.04 -9.42 -20.17
N GLN A 30 22.39 -8.28 -20.42
CA GLN A 30 22.12 -7.31 -19.38
C GLN A 30 21.25 -7.93 -18.30
N LYS A 31 21.69 -7.83 -17.03
CA LYS A 31 20.95 -8.39 -15.91
C LYS A 31 19.78 -7.50 -15.50
N PHE A 32 18.78 -8.12 -14.90
CA PHE A 32 17.73 -7.43 -14.16
C PHE A 32 17.42 -8.22 -12.90
N PHE A 33 17.63 -7.60 -11.75
CA PHE A 33 17.43 -8.22 -10.45
C PHE A 33 16.31 -7.51 -9.70
N LEU A 34 15.22 -8.21 -9.41
CA LEU A 34 14.09 -7.71 -8.64
C LEU A 34 13.80 -8.61 -7.45
N VAL A 35 13.49 -8.02 -6.31
CA VAL A 35 12.98 -8.73 -5.13
C VAL A 35 11.64 -8.16 -4.71
N PHE A 36 10.77 -9.03 -4.18
CA PHE A 36 9.63 -8.65 -3.37
C PHE A 36 9.96 -8.92 -1.90
N ALA A 37 9.53 -8.02 -1.01
CA ALA A 37 9.79 -8.17 0.41
C ALA A 37 9.26 -9.50 0.96
N TYR A 38 10.00 -10.09 1.89
CA TYR A 38 9.63 -11.37 2.52
C TYR A 38 8.25 -11.33 3.18
N PRO A 39 7.38 -12.33 2.96
CA PRO A 39 6.18 -12.49 3.76
C PRO A 39 6.54 -13.05 5.14
N GLY A 40 5.96 -12.48 6.18
CA GLY A 40 6.14 -12.99 7.55
C GLY A 40 5.41 -14.32 7.77
N ILE A 41 6.03 -15.23 8.54
CA ILE A 41 5.42 -16.49 8.97
C ILE A 41 4.45 -16.24 10.12
N SER A 42 3.24 -15.82 9.79
CA SER A 42 2.17 -15.49 10.74
C SER A 42 0.86 -16.25 10.48
N GLY A 43 0.90 -17.27 9.65
CA GLY A 43 -0.28 -18.03 9.18
C GLY A 43 -0.53 -17.83 7.68
N TYR A 44 -1.72 -18.20 7.22
CA TYR A 44 -2.12 -18.09 5.84
C TYR A 44 -2.06 -16.63 5.35
N LEU A 45 -1.57 -16.43 4.12
CA LEU A 45 -1.57 -15.11 3.48
C LEU A 45 -3.00 -14.77 3.00
N HIS A 46 -3.29 -13.50 2.84
CA HIS A 46 -4.57 -13.01 2.32
C HIS A 46 -4.45 -12.54 0.87
N VAL A 47 -5.59 -12.41 0.20
CA VAL A 47 -5.71 -11.99 -1.20
C VAL A 47 -4.84 -10.76 -1.56
N GLY A 48 -4.73 -9.78 -0.66
CA GLY A 48 -3.95 -8.56 -0.89
C GLY A 48 -2.45 -8.79 -1.03
N THR A 49 -1.90 -9.84 -0.42
CA THR A 49 -0.46 -10.14 -0.50
C THR A 49 -0.05 -10.53 -1.93
N MET A 50 -0.93 -11.18 -2.69
CA MET A 50 -0.64 -11.61 -4.07
C MET A 50 -0.55 -10.45 -5.07
N ARG A 51 -1.04 -9.25 -4.71
CA ARG A 51 -0.96 -8.06 -5.56
C ARG A 51 0.48 -7.68 -5.90
N GLY A 52 1.32 -7.49 -4.89
CA GLY A 52 2.72 -7.12 -5.11
C GLY A 52 3.53 -8.20 -5.82
N TYR A 53 3.31 -9.47 -5.49
CA TYR A 53 3.94 -10.59 -6.22
C TYR A 53 3.54 -10.61 -7.69
N THR A 54 2.28 -10.31 -8.00
CA THR A 54 1.81 -10.24 -9.39
C THR A 54 2.53 -9.14 -10.16
N TYR A 55 2.66 -7.95 -9.59
CA TYR A 55 3.41 -6.85 -10.23
C TYR A 55 4.87 -7.22 -10.47
N SER A 56 5.50 -7.83 -9.48
CA SER A 56 6.89 -8.29 -9.57
C SER A 56 7.09 -9.29 -10.71
N ASP A 57 6.22 -10.31 -10.80
CA ASP A 57 6.30 -11.33 -11.85
C ASP A 57 6.01 -10.75 -13.24
N VAL A 58 5.03 -9.84 -13.38
CA VAL A 58 4.73 -9.15 -14.65
C VAL A 58 5.94 -8.35 -15.13
N ILE A 59 6.57 -7.57 -14.26
CA ILE A 59 7.78 -6.80 -14.58
C ILE A 59 8.94 -7.74 -14.96
N CYS A 60 9.14 -8.82 -14.21
CA CYS A 60 10.19 -9.81 -14.49
C CYS A 60 9.98 -10.52 -15.83
N ARG A 61 8.72 -10.94 -16.15
CA ARG A 61 8.40 -11.52 -17.47
C ARG A 61 8.62 -10.53 -18.59
N TYR A 62 8.16 -9.29 -18.45
CA TYR A 62 8.39 -8.23 -19.42
C TYR A 62 9.88 -8.01 -19.69
N LYS A 63 10.70 -7.92 -18.63
CA LYS A 63 12.15 -7.75 -18.77
C LYS A 63 12.81 -8.97 -19.43
N ARG A 64 12.41 -10.20 -19.05
CA ARG A 64 12.93 -11.43 -19.66
C ARG A 64 12.62 -11.48 -21.16
N MET A 65 11.40 -11.15 -21.55
CA MET A 65 10.99 -11.09 -22.96
C MET A 65 11.72 -9.97 -23.73
N ASN A 66 12.20 -8.92 -23.05
CA ASN A 66 13.07 -7.89 -23.65
C ASN A 66 14.55 -8.28 -23.68
N GLY A 67 14.89 -9.54 -23.43
CA GLY A 67 16.22 -10.08 -23.56
C GLY A 67 17.14 -9.90 -22.34
N TYR A 68 16.60 -9.39 -21.22
CA TYR A 68 17.35 -9.33 -19.97
C TYR A 68 17.54 -10.73 -19.38
N ASN A 69 18.66 -10.93 -18.70
CA ASN A 69 18.82 -12.03 -17.78
C ASN A 69 18.19 -11.64 -16.44
N VAL A 70 17.10 -12.32 -16.06
CA VAL A 70 16.24 -11.88 -14.95
C VAL A 70 16.40 -12.79 -13.75
N LEU A 71 16.83 -12.23 -12.63
CA LEU A 71 16.85 -12.87 -11.32
C LEU A 71 15.65 -12.41 -10.49
N PHE A 72 14.77 -13.37 -10.16
CA PHE A 72 13.61 -13.15 -9.28
C PHE A 72 13.57 -14.25 -8.22
N PRO A 73 14.29 -14.09 -7.11
CA PRO A 73 14.27 -15.04 -5.98
C PRO A 73 13.12 -14.74 -5.02
N VAL A 74 12.88 -15.66 -4.10
CA VAL A 74 11.89 -15.52 -3.04
C VAL A 74 12.34 -16.21 -1.76
N GLY A 75 11.85 -15.72 -0.63
CA GLY A 75 12.08 -16.29 0.69
C GLY A 75 10.96 -15.95 1.66
N THR A 76 11.15 -16.28 2.94
CA THR A 76 10.19 -16.00 4.01
C THR A 76 10.89 -15.40 5.22
N HIS A 77 10.13 -14.57 5.94
CA HIS A 77 10.59 -13.90 7.15
C HIS A 77 10.03 -14.60 8.39
N ALA A 78 10.83 -15.44 9.02
CA ALA A 78 10.44 -16.20 10.21
C ALA A 78 10.97 -15.59 11.51
N THR A 79 11.89 -14.63 11.43
CA THR A 79 12.43 -13.90 12.60
C THR A 79 11.32 -13.21 13.37
N GLY A 80 11.37 -13.28 14.67
CA GLY A 80 10.42 -12.64 15.56
C GLY A 80 9.63 -13.64 16.41
N ASN A 81 8.51 -13.14 16.97
CA ASN A 81 7.64 -13.92 17.83
C ASN A 81 6.37 -14.46 17.17
N LEU A 82 6.15 -14.18 15.88
CA LEU A 82 4.89 -14.52 15.20
C LEU A 82 4.63 -16.03 15.16
N ALA A 83 5.65 -16.81 14.81
CA ALA A 83 5.55 -18.29 14.79
C ALA A 83 5.36 -18.85 16.22
N TYR A 84 5.97 -18.24 17.24
CA TYR A 84 5.73 -18.61 18.63
C TYR A 84 4.29 -18.31 19.05
N ALA A 85 3.78 -17.11 18.73
CA ALA A 85 2.39 -16.76 19.04
C ALA A 85 1.40 -17.67 18.34
N PHE A 86 1.69 -18.10 17.11
CA PHE A 86 0.92 -19.08 16.36
C PHE A 86 0.90 -20.44 17.07
N ALA A 87 2.08 -20.98 17.40
CA ALA A 87 2.20 -22.27 18.07
C ALA A 87 1.48 -22.29 19.43
N LYS A 88 1.55 -21.20 20.20
CA LYS A 88 0.83 -21.05 21.47
C LYS A 88 -0.68 -21.06 21.34
N LYS A 89 -1.26 -20.48 20.27
CA LYS A 89 -2.69 -20.57 20.00
C LYS A 89 -3.13 -22.00 19.68
N VAL A 90 -2.32 -22.75 18.94
CA VAL A 90 -2.57 -24.16 18.68
C VAL A 90 -2.45 -25.00 19.97
N GLU A 91 -1.41 -24.78 20.77
CA GLU A 91 -1.20 -25.46 22.07
C GLU A 91 -2.38 -25.25 23.04
N ARG A 92 -2.96 -24.05 23.08
CA ARG A 92 -4.13 -23.71 23.91
C ARG A 92 -5.45 -24.20 23.32
N ALA A 93 -5.42 -24.82 22.13
CA ALA A 93 -6.59 -25.27 21.39
C ALA A 93 -7.65 -24.15 21.20
N ASP A 94 -7.20 -22.90 20.88
CA ASP A 94 -8.08 -21.76 20.63
C ASP A 94 -9.13 -22.15 19.56
N PRO A 95 -10.44 -22.18 19.92
CA PRO A 95 -11.47 -22.77 19.05
C PRO A 95 -11.61 -22.04 17.71
N ASP A 96 -11.58 -20.70 17.72
CA ASP A 96 -11.74 -19.88 16.51
C ASP A 96 -10.52 -20.01 15.61
N PHE A 97 -9.34 -20.07 16.23
CA PHE A 97 -8.10 -20.23 15.52
C PHE A 97 -7.98 -21.61 14.85
N ILE A 98 -8.33 -22.70 15.56
CA ILE A 98 -8.36 -24.06 15.02
C ILE A 98 -9.42 -24.18 13.89
N ALA A 99 -10.61 -23.58 14.08
CA ALA A 99 -11.63 -23.55 13.03
C ALA A 99 -11.12 -22.82 11.76
N SER A 100 -10.39 -21.73 11.93
CA SER A 100 -9.77 -21.00 10.81
C SER A 100 -8.72 -21.83 10.08
N LEU A 101 -7.90 -22.62 10.79
CA LEU A 101 -6.93 -23.52 10.16
C LEU A 101 -7.62 -24.59 9.30
N LYS A 102 -8.67 -25.20 9.83
CA LYS A 102 -9.47 -26.20 9.11
C LYS A 102 -10.18 -25.60 7.89
N ALA A 103 -10.73 -24.39 8.02
CA ALA A 103 -11.36 -23.68 6.92
C ALA A 103 -10.38 -23.36 5.78
N ASN A 104 -9.08 -23.22 6.09
CA ASN A 104 -8.01 -23.05 5.10
C ASN A 104 -7.43 -24.40 4.61
N GLY A 105 -8.06 -25.53 4.94
CA GLY A 105 -7.66 -26.84 4.45
C GLY A 105 -6.49 -27.48 5.20
N CYS A 106 -6.13 -26.99 6.41
CA CYS A 106 -5.07 -27.62 7.21
C CYS A 106 -5.55 -28.96 7.77
N PRO A 107 -4.86 -30.09 7.48
CA PRO A 107 -5.24 -31.37 8.01
C PRO A 107 -5.07 -31.46 9.54
N ASP A 108 -5.96 -32.19 10.22
CA ASP A 108 -5.91 -32.36 11.68
C ASP A 108 -4.56 -32.92 12.19
N GLU A 109 -3.92 -33.78 11.41
CA GLU A 109 -2.60 -34.30 11.75
C GLU A 109 -1.49 -33.26 11.64
N GLU A 110 -1.59 -32.34 10.71
CA GLU A 110 -0.64 -31.21 10.63
C GLU A 110 -0.91 -30.21 11.77
N ILE A 111 -2.18 -29.92 12.10
CA ILE A 111 -2.51 -29.01 13.21
C ILE A 111 -1.85 -29.47 14.53
N LYS A 112 -1.83 -30.78 14.81
CA LYS A 112 -1.18 -31.32 16.01
C LYS A 112 0.33 -31.02 16.07
N LYS A 113 1.00 -30.95 14.92
CA LYS A 113 2.45 -30.65 14.84
C LYS A 113 2.74 -29.16 15.03
N LEU A 114 1.76 -28.28 14.72
CA LEU A 114 1.94 -26.84 14.76
C LEU A 114 2.02 -26.23 16.17
N THR A 115 2.05 -27.06 17.22
CA THR A 115 2.49 -26.68 18.57
C THR A 115 4.01 -26.47 18.65
N ASN A 116 4.77 -27.00 17.69
CA ASN A 116 6.21 -26.79 17.54
C ASN A 116 6.48 -25.64 16.56
N VAL A 117 7.31 -24.69 16.95
CA VAL A 117 7.61 -23.49 16.19
C VAL A 117 8.32 -23.77 14.86
N ASP A 118 9.24 -24.74 14.85
CA ASP A 118 9.97 -25.12 13.63
C ASP A 118 9.03 -25.78 12.61
N GLU A 119 8.06 -26.56 13.10
CA GLU A 119 7.00 -27.13 12.27
C GLU A 119 6.07 -26.05 11.69
N VAL A 120 5.78 -24.99 12.43
CA VAL A 120 5.04 -23.83 11.91
C VAL A 120 5.80 -23.19 10.73
N VAL A 121 7.10 -22.97 10.88
CA VAL A 121 7.93 -22.38 9.81
C VAL A 121 7.98 -23.32 8.61
N ARG A 122 8.25 -24.62 8.83
CA ARG A 122 8.29 -25.66 7.77
C ARG A 122 6.98 -25.71 7.00
N PHE A 123 5.85 -25.81 7.72
CA PHE A 123 4.52 -25.94 7.13
C PHE A 123 4.18 -24.72 6.25
N PHE A 124 4.32 -23.50 6.77
CA PHE A 124 3.96 -22.31 5.99
C PHE A 124 4.92 -22.03 4.84
N ASN A 125 6.20 -22.39 4.93
CA ASN A 125 7.09 -22.34 3.77
C ASN A 125 6.57 -23.24 2.65
N GLN A 126 6.11 -24.47 2.97
CA GLN A 126 5.54 -25.39 1.97
C GLN A 126 4.21 -24.86 1.38
N VAL A 127 3.34 -24.32 2.22
CA VAL A 127 2.06 -23.71 1.79
C VAL A 127 2.33 -22.54 0.83
N TYR A 128 3.24 -21.63 1.18
CA TYR A 128 3.53 -20.46 0.34
C TYR A 128 4.12 -20.87 -1.01
N ILE A 129 5.05 -21.81 -1.03
CA ILE A 129 5.66 -22.29 -2.27
C ILE A 129 4.64 -23.02 -3.14
N ASN A 130 3.91 -23.99 -2.59
CA ASN A 130 3.14 -24.95 -3.39
C ASN A 130 1.71 -24.49 -3.64
N GLU A 131 1.05 -23.83 -2.64
CA GLU A 131 -0.37 -23.48 -2.74
C GLU A 131 -0.58 -22.02 -3.18
N TYR A 132 0.46 -21.17 -3.09
CA TYR A 132 0.34 -19.76 -3.50
C TYR A 132 1.19 -19.46 -4.72
N TRP A 133 2.49 -19.43 -4.60
CA TRP A 133 3.39 -18.94 -5.65
C TRP A 133 3.35 -19.78 -6.91
N LYS A 134 3.42 -21.10 -6.78
CA LYS A 134 3.29 -22.02 -7.93
C LYS A 134 1.90 -21.94 -8.56
N LYS A 135 0.82 -21.89 -7.75
CA LYS A 135 -0.56 -21.82 -8.24
C LYS A 135 -0.86 -20.52 -9.01
N PHE A 136 -0.24 -19.41 -8.64
CA PHE A 136 -0.30 -18.16 -9.40
C PHE A 136 0.60 -18.14 -10.65
N GLY A 137 1.44 -19.16 -10.81
CA GLY A 137 2.35 -19.26 -11.93
C GLY A 137 3.52 -18.29 -11.88
N PHE A 138 3.96 -17.84 -10.69
CA PHE A 138 5.10 -16.94 -10.56
C PHE A 138 6.41 -17.65 -10.91
N LEU A 139 7.26 -16.99 -11.69
CA LEU A 139 8.53 -17.53 -12.19
C LEU A 139 9.70 -17.18 -11.27
N PHE A 140 9.67 -17.69 -10.03
CA PHE A 140 10.77 -17.56 -9.08
C PHE A 140 11.94 -18.51 -9.38
N ASP A 141 13.15 -18.06 -9.09
CA ASP A 141 14.30 -18.96 -8.95
C ASP A 141 14.29 -19.60 -7.53
N LEU A 142 13.51 -20.68 -7.37
CA LEU A 142 13.33 -21.39 -6.11
C LEU A 142 14.61 -22.07 -5.59
N ARG A 143 15.67 -22.21 -6.39
CA ARG A 143 16.99 -22.70 -5.93
C ARG A 143 17.59 -21.74 -4.90
N ARG A 144 17.17 -20.47 -4.90
CA ARG A 144 17.62 -19.42 -4.00
C ARG A 144 16.66 -19.18 -2.82
N PHE A 145 15.66 -20.05 -2.66
CA PHE A 145 14.73 -19.93 -1.54
C PHE A 145 15.49 -19.95 -0.21
N THR A 146 15.14 -19.01 0.69
CA THR A 146 15.71 -18.95 2.03
C THR A 146 14.66 -18.49 3.04
N THR A 147 14.90 -18.76 4.30
CA THR A 147 14.16 -18.19 5.42
C THR A 147 15.15 -17.61 6.43
N THR A 148 14.74 -16.55 7.11
CA THR A 148 15.62 -15.76 8.00
C THR A 148 16.12 -16.53 9.24
N VAL A 149 15.63 -17.75 9.47
CA VAL A 149 16.06 -18.61 10.58
C VAL A 149 16.99 -19.73 10.13
N ASN A 150 17.38 -19.78 8.87
CA ASN A 150 18.36 -20.76 8.39
C ASN A 150 19.73 -20.47 9.01
N PRO A 151 20.51 -21.52 9.38
CA PRO A 151 21.83 -21.35 9.97
C PRO A 151 22.83 -20.57 9.10
N ASP A 152 22.74 -20.74 7.79
CA ASP A 152 23.55 -20.03 6.80
C ASP A 152 23.15 -18.52 6.70
N TYR A 153 21.86 -18.24 6.77
CA TYR A 153 21.36 -16.87 6.85
C TYR A 153 21.79 -16.18 8.15
N ASN A 154 21.76 -16.90 9.26
CA ASN A 154 22.23 -16.36 10.55
C ASN A 154 23.71 -15.92 10.48
N ARG A 155 24.58 -16.68 9.81
CA ARG A 155 25.99 -16.28 9.58
C ARG A 155 26.12 -14.97 8.82
N PHE A 156 25.28 -14.80 7.80
CA PHE A 156 25.23 -13.56 7.04
C PHE A 156 24.80 -12.36 7.90
N ILE A 157 23.82 -12.52 8.75
CA ILE A 157 23.36 -11.46 9.65
C ILE A 157 24.38 -11.15 10.75
N GLU A 158 25.06 -12.18 11.31
CA GLU A 158 26.18 -11.96 12.22
C GLU A 158 27.27 -11.09 11.56
N TRP A 159 27.61 -11.37 10.30
CA TRP A 159 28.55 -10.56 9.52
C TRP A 159 28.04 -9.12 9.33
N GLN A 160 26.78 -8.92 8.96
CA GLN A 160 26.19 -7.59 8.82
C GLN A 160 26.39 -6.76 10.09
N PHE A 161 26.10 -7.32 11.26
CA PHE A 161 26.25 -6.62 12.53
C PHE A 161 27.70 -6.35 12.91
N ARG A 162 28.65 -7.23 12.56
CA ARG A 162 30.09 -6.96 12.70
C ARG A 162 30.50 -5.76 11.85
N LYS A 163 30.03 -5.67 10.61
CA LYS A 163 30.32 -4.52 9.73
C LYS A 163 29.70 -3.23 10.26
N LEU A 164 28.46 -3.25 10.79
CA LEU A 164 27.86 -2.08 11.43
C LEU A 164 28.70 -1.59 12.63
N LYS A 165 29.25 -2.51 13.43
CA LYS A 165 30.16 -2.16 14.54
C LYS A 165 31.47 -1.58 14.05
N GLU A 166 32.11 -2.16 13.06
CA GLU A 166 33.36 -1.64 12.44
C GLU A 166 33.17 -0.22 11.88
N LYS A 167 31.97 0.13 11.43
CA LYS A 167 31.63 1.45 10.88
C LYS A 167 31.14 2.45 11.94
N ASP A 168 31.21 2.09 13.23
CA ASP A 168 30.69 2.88 14.36
C ASP A 168 29.19 3.23 14.24
N LEU A 169 28.42 2.31 13.65
CA LEU A 169 26.97 2.45 13.48
C LEU A 169 26.15 1.68 14.52
N LEU A 170 26.80 1.10 15.56
CA LEU A 170 26.13 0.48 16.71
C LEU A 170 26.43 1.25 17.97
N VAL A 171 25.39 1.48 18.80
CA VAL A 171 25.50 2.14 20.10
C VAL A 171 24.64 1.42 21.13
N GLN A 172 25.08 1.43 22.38
CA GLN A 172 24.34 0.90 23.51
C GLN A 172 23.89 2.06 24.41
N LYS A 173 22.60 2.09 24.76
CA LYS A 173 22.03 3.13 25.62
C LYS A 173 20.74 2.65 26.28
N PRO A 174 20.31 3.26 27.41
CA PRO A 174 19.03 2.98 28.04
C PRO A 174 17.86 3.22 27.06
N TYR A 175 16.84 2.39 27.17
CA TYR A 175 15.65 2.47 26.32
C TYR A 175 14.40 1.98 27.02
N PHE A 176 13.30 2.67 26.82
CA PHE A 176 11.98 2.24 27.25
C PHE A 176 11.32 1.44 26.12
N ALA A 177 11.32 0.12 26.24
CA ALA A 177 10.80 -0.79 25.25
C ALA A 177 9.34 -1.17 25.53
N THR A 178 8.52 -1.26 24.50
CA THR A 178 7.23 -1.95 24.56
C THR A 178 7.47 -3.43 24.83
N PHE A 179 6.80 -3.99 25.84
CA PHE A 179 7.14 -5.29 26.41
C PHE A 179 5.90 -6.08 26.77
N CYS A 180 5.78 -7.30 26.26
CA CYS A 180 4.81 -8.28 26.72
C CYS A 180 5.42 -9.09 27.87
N VAL A 181 4.71 -9.23 28.97
CA VAL A 181 5.20 -9.96 30.14
C VAL A 181 5.54 -11.44 29.88
N ASN A 182 4.92 -12.06 28.86
CA ASN A 182 5.16 -13.44 28.48
C ASN A 182 6.10 -13.61 27.27
N CYS A 183 6.03 -12.69 26.29
CA CYS A 183 6.75 -12.82 25.01
C CYS A 183 8.05 -12.01 24.98
N GLY A 184 8.23 -11.06 25.89
CA GLY A 184 9.34 -10.11 25.87
C GLY A 184 9.03 -8.86 25.05
N PRO A 185 10.05 -8.08 24.62
CA PRO A 185 9.85 -6.88 23.81
C PRO A 185 9.09 -7.16 22.52
N ILE A 186 8.11 -6.32 22.20
CA ILE A 186 7.27 -6.45 21.00
C ILE A 186 7.04 -5.07 20.36
N ALA A 187 6.67 -5.02 19.09
CA ALA A 187 6.18 -3.80 18.46
C ALA A 187 4.67 -3.63 18.71
N VAL A 188 4.25 -2.41 18.93
CA VAL A 188 2.83 -2.05 19.03
C VAL A 188 2.32 -1.73 17.63
N ASP A 189 1.98 -2.76 16.89
CA ASP A 189 1.39 -2.67 15.56
C ASP A 189 0.41 -3.83 15.33
N ALA A 190 -0.44 -3.69 14.34
CA ALA A 190 -1.47 -4.68 14.01
C ALA A 190 -0.91 -6.07 13.61
N SER A 191 0.40 -6.20 13.38
CA SER A 191 1.04 -7.50 13.09
C SER A 191 1.40 -8.28 14.34
N GLN A 192 1.68 -7.61 15.45
CA GLN A 192 2.17 -8.22 16.69
C GLN A 192 1.22 -8.08 17.88
N THR A 193 0.34 -7.07 17.88
CA THR A 193 -0.55 -6.78 19.01
C THR A 193 -1.99 -6.55 18.56
N ASP A 194 -2.92 -6.68 19.52
CA ASP A 194 -4.30 -6.25 19.39
C ASP A 194 -4.50 -4.97 20.21
N ILE A 195 -4.92 -3.90 19.54
CA ILE A 195 -5.17 -2.61 20.15
C ILE A 195 -6.67 -2.54 20.49
N SER A 196 -7.02 -2.29 21.75
CA SER A 196 -8.38 -2.41 22.27
C SER A 196 -9.41 -1.52 21.59
N LYS A 197 -9.00 -0.34 21.09
CA LYS A 197 -9.90 0.64 20.44
C LYS A 197 -9.73 0.76 18.93
N GLY A 198 -8.89 -0.09 18.32
CA GLY A 198 -8.69 -0.12 16.87
C GLY A 198 -7.86 1.03 16.29
N GLY A 199 -7.15 1.79 17.14
CA GLY A 199 -6.22 2.85 16.77
C GLY A 199 -4.76 2.40 16.70
N THR A 200 -3.85 3.35 16.69
CA THR A 200 -2.41 3.16 16.92
C THR A 200 -2.10 3.60 18.33
N ALA A 201 -1.79 2.67 19.23
CA ALA A 201 -1.30 3.02 20.56
C ALA A 201 0.15 3.54 20.44
N GLU A 202 0.40 4.71 21.02
CA GLU A 202 1.70 5.33 21.03
C GLU A 202 2.30 5.30 22.44
N GLN A 203 3.62 5.22 22.51
CA GLN A 203 4.34 5.40 23.76
C GLN A 203 4.41 6.89 24.08
N GLN A 204 4.02 7.25 25.30
CA GLN A 204 4.02 8.62 25.80
C GLN A 204 4.72 8.69 27.16
N GLU A 205 5.40 9.81 27.40
CA GLU A 205 6.00 10.11 28.68
C GLU A 205 5.06 10.96 29.52
N PHE A 206 4.57 10.39 30.61
CA PHE A 206 3.82 11.11 31.62
C PHE A 206 4.79 11.79 32.62
N THR A 207 4.51 13.04 32.97
CA THR A 207 5.06 13.69 34.14
C THR A 207 4.22 13.30 35.36
N LEU A 208 4.84 12.70 36.35
CA LEU A 208 4.23 12.26 37.60
C LEU A 208 4.34 13.37 38.62
N LEU A 209 3.29 14.15 38.79
CA LEU A 209 3.24 15.26 39.76
C LEU A 209 3.02 14.72 41.14
N LYS A 210 3.85 15.13 42.10
CA LYS A 210 3.82 14.69 43.51
C LYS A 210 3.03 15.67 44.38
N PHE A 211 1.79 15.30 44.70
CA PHE A 211 0.93 16.06 45.62
C PHE A 211 1.17 15.62 47.05
N LYS A 212 1.63 16.49 47.94
CA LYS A 212 1.93 16.16 49.35
C LYS A 212 0.63 15.87 50.10
N PHE A 213 0.56 14.69 50.74
CA PHE A 213 -0.60 14.22 51.51
C PHE A 213 -0.15 13.63 52.84
N GLY A 214 -0.02 14.47 53.86
CA GLY A 214 0.68 14.11 55.11
C GLY A 214 2.18 13.86 54.84
N ASP A 215 2.64 12.66 55.19
CA ASP A 215 4.03 12.21 54.93
C ASP A 215 4.15 11.41 53.64
N GLU A 216 3.05 11.26 52.87
CA GLU A 216 2.96 10.51 51.64
C GLU A 216 2.74 11.45 50.42
N PHE A 217 2.84 10.91 49.23
CA PHE A 217 2.54 11.65 47.99
C PHE A 217 1.40 10.97 47.19
N ILE A 218 0.38 11.73 46.86
CA ILE A 218 -0.58 11.33 45.81
C ILE A 218 0.04 11.69 44.48
N ILE A 219 0.12 10.71 43.55
CA ILE A 219 0.75 10.92 42.25
C ILE A 219 -0.31 11.11 41.17
N ALA A 220 -0.31 12.26 40.52
CA ALA A 220 -1.14 12.50 39.34
C ALA A 220 -0.27 12.50 38.07
N ALA A 221 -0.62 11.65 37.11
CA ALA A 221 0.08 11.57 35.82
C ALA A 221 -0.51 12.56 34.83
N THR A 222 0.34 13.38 34.19
CA THR A 222 -0.09 14.36 33.20
C THR A 222 0.83 14.35 31.96
N LEU A 223 0.25 14.60 30.80
CA LEU A 223 0.98 14.90 29.55
C LEU A 223 1.20 16.41 29.37
N ARG A 224 0.64 17.22 30.28
CA ARG A 224 0.61 18.70 30.22
C ARG A 224 1.14 19.36 31.50
N PRO A 225 2.41 19.16 31.83
CA PRO A 225 3.01 19.74 33.06
C PRO A 225 2.94 21.26 33.06
N GLU A 226 2.85 21.93 31.91
CA GLU A 226 2.69 23.39 31.82
C GLU A 226 1.41 23.91 32.45
N THR A 227 0.43 23.04 32.68
CA THR A 227 -0.86 23.47 33.25
C THR A 227 -0.90 23.50 34.77
N VAL A 228 0.21 23.21 35.45
CA VAL A 228 0.31 23.11 36.92
C VAL A 228 -0.24 24.34 37.64
N TYR A 229 -0.12 25.55 37.12
CA TYR A 229 -0.64 26.78 37.73
C TYR A 229 -2.17 26.85 37.85
N GLY A 230 -2.89 26.12 36.98
CA GLY A 230 -4.36 26.07 36.96
C GLY A 230 -4.99 24.97 37.79
N GLN A 231 -4.22 24.26 38.57
CA GLN A 231 -4.72 23.14 39.38
C GLN A 231 -5.72 23.62 40.44
N THR A 232 -6.93 23.05 40.40
CA THR A 232 -8.01 23.40 41.35
C THR A 232 -8.33 22.27 42.32
N ASN A 233 -8.22 21.04 41.87
CA ASN A 233 -8.52 19.83 42.66
C ASN A 233 -7.80 18.62 42.08
N LEU A 234 -7.84 17.48 42.76
CA LEU A 234 -7.51 16.16 42.21
C LEU A 234 -8.78 15.36 41.98
N TRP A 235 -8.78 14.51 40.94
CA TRP A 235 -9.82 13.55 40.67
C TRP A 235 -9.40 12.13 41.05
N VAL A 236 -10.26 11.39 41.76
CA VAL A 236 -10.07 9.98 42.07
C VAL A 236 -11.39 9.22 41.79
N ASP A 237 -11.29 7.95 41.41
CA ASP A 237 -12.49 7.10 41.36
C ASP A 237 -12.83 6.59 42.74
N PRO A 238 -14.02 6.88 43.29
CA PRO A 238 -14.42 6.43 44.62
C PRO A 238 -14.49 4.91 44.79
N ASN A 239 -14.56 4.16 43.71
CA ASN A 239 -14.68 2.69 43.69
C ASN A 239 -13.33 1.97 43.54
N VAL A 240 -12.26 2.70 43.26
CA VAL A 240 -10.92 2.15 43.11
C VAL A 240 -10.21 2.09 44.46
N THR A 241 -9.55 0.99 44.74
CA THR A 241 -8.58 0.89 45.83
C THR A 241 -7.20 1.18 45.28
N TYR A 242 -6.67 2.34 45.65
CA TYR A 242 -5.31 2.75 45.35
C TYR A 242 -4.32 2.05 46.25
N VAL A 243 -3.11 1.82 45.81
CA VAL A 243 -2.05 1.22 46.63
C VAL A 243 -1.07 2.28 47.11
N LYS A 244 -0.50 2.05 48.29
CA LYS A 244 0.65 2.76 48.80
C LYS A 244 1.89 1.97 48.39
N ALA A 245 2.74 2.56 47.57
CA ALA A 245 3.97 1.94 47.10
C ALA A 245 5.17 2.74 47.59
N ASP A 246 6.16 2.07 48.16
CA ASP A 246 7.47 2.66 48.35
C ASP A 246 8.17 2.74 46.99
N VAL A 247 8.57 3.92 46.58
CA VAL A 247 9.27 4.19 45.31
C VAL A 247 10.52 4.98 45.66
N ASN A 248 11.66 4.33 45.69
CA ASN A 248 12.95 4.94 46.01
C ASN A 248 12.96 5.67 47.37
N GLY A 249 12.24 5.16 48.38
CA GLY A 249 12.17 5.72 49.72
C GLY A 249 11.07 6.77 49.96
N GLU A 250 10.22 7.02 48.99
CA GLU A 250 9.02 7.84 49.10
C GLU A 250 7.76 6.97 49.02
N THR A 251 6.76 7.23 49.87
CA THR A 251 5.47 6.52 49.77
C THR A 251 4.55 7.22 48.78
N TRP A 252 4.28 6.54 47.68
CA TRP A 252 3.40 7.01 46.58
C TRP A 252 2.03 6.34 46.65
N ILE A 253 0.97 7.11 46.48
CA ILE A 253 -0.41 6.64 46.32
C ILE A 253 -0.74 6.65 44.81
N VAL A 254 -0.97 5.48 44.23
CA VAL A 254 -1.21 5.27 42.82
C VAL A 254 -2.20 4.12 42.62
N SER A 255 -2.71 3.93 41.41
CA SER A 255 -3.48 2.73 41.09
C SER A 255 -2.60 1.47 41.19
N LYS A 256 -3.23 0.31 41.46
CA LYS A 256 -2.52 -0.98 41.46
C LYS A 256 -1.84 -1.25 40.12
N GLU A 257 -2.51 -0.92 39.01
CA GLU A 257 -2.00 -1.07 37.66
C GLU A 257 -0.78 -0.18 37.41
N CYS A 258 -0.79 1.04 37.90
CA CYS A 258 0.37 1.92 37.85
C CYS A 258 1.58 1.36 38.63
N ALA A 259 1.36 0.89 39.83
CA ALA A 259 2.42 0.29 40.65
C ALA A 259 3.04 -0.93 39.95
N GLU A 260 2.22 -1.78 39.28
CA GLU A 260 2.71 -2.91 38.52
C GLU A 260 3.52 -2.47 37.27
N LYS A 261 3.14 -1.40 36.58
CA LYS A 261 3.92 -0.83 35.49
C LYS A 261 5.25 -0.22 35.96
N LEU A 262 5.23 0.50 37.06
CA LEU A 262 6.41 1.16 37.62
C LEU A 262 7.52 0.16 38.01
N LYS A 263 7.18 -1.07 38.44
CA LYS A 263 8.14 -2.16 38.70
C LYS A 263 9.06 -2.48 37.51
N TYR A 264 8.64 -2.14 36.29
CA TYR A 264 9.44 -2.36 35.09
C TYR A 264 10.24 -1.12 34.65
N GLN A 265 10.08 0.02 35.38
CA GLN A 265 10.70 1.28 35.00
C GLN A 265 11.52 1.92 36.11
N LYS A 266 11.30 1.51 37.35
CA LYS A 266 12.00 2.02 38.57
C LYS A 266 12.73 0.85 39.25
N ASP A 267 13.80 1.18 39.97
CA ASP A 267 14.70 0.17 40.54
C ASP A 267 14.13 -0.55 41.78
N ALA A 268 13.35 0.15 42.59
CA ALA A 268 12.75 -0.43 43.77
C ALA A 268 11.29 0.02 43.92
N ILE A 269 10.38 -0.94 43.94
CA ILE A 269 8.95 -0.72 44.18
C ILE A 269 8.40 -1.81 45.05
N GLU A 270 7.90 -1.43 46.25
CA GLU A 270 7.23 -2.33 47.16
C GLU A 270 5.86 -1.76 47.56
N VAL A 271 4.81 -2.58 47.43
CA VAL A 271 3.46 -2.20 47.86
C VAL A 271 3.33 -2.46 49.35
N THR A 272 3.16 -1.41 50.15
CA THR A 272 3.13 -1.43 51.61
C THR A 272 1.73 -1.33 52.21
N GLY A 273 0.72 -0.95 51.41
CA GLY A 273 -0.65 -0.76 51.90
C GLY A 273 -1.62 -0.31 50.83
N GLY A 274 -2.78 0.15 51.22
CA GLY A 274 -3.81 0.66 50.27
C GLY A 274 -4.73 1.68 50.93
N ILE A 275 -5.40 2.47 50.11
CA ILE A 275 -6.41 3.45 50.50
C ILE A 275 -7.52 3.47 49.46
N THR A 276 -8.78 3.54 49.85
CA THR A 276 -9.87 3.64 48.87
C THR A 276 -10.01 5.08 48.36
N GLY A 277 -10.44 5.24 47.09
CA GLY A 277 -10.73 6.58 46.58
C GLY A 277 -11.72 7.33 47.45
N ARG A 278 -12.71 6.60 48.00
CA ARG A 278 -13.72 7.15 48.92
C ARG A 278 -13.09 7.75 50.17
N ASP A 279 -12.04 7.14 50.72
CA ASP A 279 -11.34 7.62 51.92
C ASP A 279 -10.47 8.86 51.64
N MET A 280 -10.14 9.13 50.40
CA MET A 280 -9.40 10.33 49.99
C MET A 280 -10.29 11.52 49.71
N ILE A 281 -11.52 11.28 49.19
CA ILE A 281 -12.45 12.35 48.80
C ILE A 281 -12.74 13.31 49.99
N GLY A 282 -12.73 14.62 49.72
CA GLY A 282 -12.96 15.69 50.70
C GLY A 282 -11.75 16.08 51.53
N LYS A 283 -10.66 15.29 51.46
CA LYS A 283 -9.38 15.68 52.05
C LYS A 283 -8.62 16.64 51.13
N TYR A 284 -7.58 17.25 51.65
CA TYR A 284 -6.73 18.20 50.96
C TYR A 284 -5.32 17.63 50.78
N CYS A 285 -4.70 18.01 49.68
CA CYS A 285 -3.29 17.75 49.39
C CYS A 285 -2.63 19.02 48.86
N THR A 286 -1.33 19.19 49.10
CA THR A 286 -0.59 20.38 48.62
C THR A 286 -0.08 20.12 47.20
N ALA A 287 -0.49 20.98 46.27
CA ALA A 287 -0.11 20.90 44.87
C ALA A 287 1.36 21.31 44.65
N PRO A 288 2.14 20.56 43.82
CA PRO A 288 3.50 20.92 43.48
C PRO A 288 3.57 22.27 42.76
N GLU A 289 4.73 22.92 42.77
CA GLU A 289 5.05 24.22 42.18
C GLU A 289 4.30 25.38 42.83
N ILE A 290 2.99 25.35 42.89
CA ILE A 290 2.14 26.42 43.42
C ILE A 290 1.97 26.39 44.94
N ASN A 291 2.37 25.29 45.60
CA ASN A 291 2.29 25.11 47.07
C ASN A 291 0.91 25.47 47.66
N ARG A 292 -0.15 25.17 46.96
CA ARG A 292 -1.53 25.45 47.34
C ARG A 292 -2.23 24.16 47.74
N ASP A 293 -3.01 24.21 48.82
CA ASP A 293 -3.86 23.11 49.23
C ASP A 293 -5.09 23.03 48.30
N ILE A 294 -5.28 21.88 47.69
CA ILE A 294 -6.40 21.59 46.79
C ILE A 294 -7.18 20.39 47.31
N ILE A 295 -8.49 20.38 47.01
CA ILE A 295 -9.41 19.35 47.47
C ILE A 295 -9.37 18.13 46.52
N ILE A 296 -9.61 16.93 47.09
CA ILE A 296 -9.76 15.69 46.31
C ILE A 296 -11.24 15.45 46.07
N LEU A 297 -11.63 15.29 44.79
CA LEU A 297 -13.00 15.15 44.35
C LEU A 297 -13.24 13.82 43.62
N PRO A 298 -14.50 13.31 43.61
CA PRO A 298 -14.82 12.07 42.93
C PRO A 298 -15.05 12.26 41.43
N SER A 299 -14.51 11.37 40.60
CA SER A 299 -14.92 11.26 39.19
C SER A 299 -14.82 9.82 38.70
N LYS A 300 -15.62 9.50 37.66
CA LYS A 300 -15.61 8.19 37.00
C LYS A 300 -14.70 8.15 35.76
N PHE A 301 -14.16 9.27 35.32
CA PHE A 301 -13.25 9.29 34.17
C PHE A 301 -11.79 8.96 34.55
N CYS A 302 -11.48 8.76 35.84
CA CYS A 302 -10.18 8.30 36.28
C CYS A 302 -10.02 6.80 35.97
N ASP A 303 -9.30 6.47 34.86
CA ASP A 303 -9.03 5.08 34.50
C ASP A 303 -7.79 4.57 35.24
N PRO A 304 -7.91 3.57 36.16
CA PRO A 304 -6.79 3.03 36.90
C PRO A 304 -5.71 2.38 36.01
N LYS A 305 -6.03 2.06 34.76
CA LYS A 305 -5.11 1.43 33.79
C LYS A 305 -4.21 2.44 33.07
N ILE A 306 -4.51 3.73 33.11
CA ILE A 306 -3.76 4.79 32.41
C ILE A 306 -3.05 5.71 33.39
N GLY A 307 -1.76 5.95 33.14
CA GLY A 307 -0.95 6.80 34.03
C GLY A 307 -0.95 6.31 35.48
N SER A 308 -1.21 7.18 36.42
CA SER A 308 -1.30 6.85 37.85
C SER A 308 -2.69 6.44 38.33
N GLY A 309 -3.72 6.52 37.46
CA GLY A 309 -5.11 6.33 37.84
C GLY A 309 -5.72 7.50 38.62
N ILE A 310 -4.96 8.58 38.82
CA ILE A 310 -5.34 9.83 39.51
C ILE A 310 -5.09 10.98 38.54
N VAL A 311 -6.04 11.91 38.43
CA VAL A 311 -5.97 13.00 37.46
C VAL A 311 -5.92 14.33 38.18
N THR A 312 -5.00 15.22 37.77
CA THR A 312 -4.97 16.60 38.19
C THR A 312 -5.97 17.43 37.41
N SER A 313 -6.70 18.31 38.06
CA SER A 313 -7.78 19.10 37.48
C SER A 313 -7.33 20.47 37.04
N VAL A 314 -7.59 20.83 35.79
CA VAL A 314 -7.29 22.13 35.20
C VAL A 314 -8.49 22.58 34.33
N PRO A 315 -9.58 23.01 34.98
CA PRO A 315 -10.86 23.20 34.31
C PRO A 315 -10.89 24.35 33.29
N SER A 316 -9.93 25.28 33.28
CA SER A 316 -9.83 26.31 32.22
C SER A 316 -9.51 25.74 30.86
N ASP A 317 -8.76 24.61 30.80
CA ASP A 317 -8.15 24.09 29.58
C ASP A 317 -8.45 22.60 29.35
N ALA A 318 -9.13 21.93 30.27
CA ALA A 318 -9.49 20.52 30.16
C ALA A 318 -11.02 20.33 30.21
N PRO A 319 -11.70 20.02 29.08
CA PRO A 319 -13.17 19.87 29.04
C PRO A 319 -13.71 18.82 30.01
N TYR A 320 -13.01 17.71 30.21
CA TYR A 320 -13.41 16.70 31.21
C TYR A 320 -13.38 17.25 32.65
N ASP A 321 -12.36 18.02 33.01
CA ASP A 321 -12.22 18.62 34.34
C ASP A 321 -13.33 19.63 34.59
N TRP A 322 -13.61 20.47 33.58
CA TRP A 322 -14.68 21.44 33.67
C TRP A 322 -16.04 20.77 33.87
N MET A 323 -16.37 19.79 33.02
CA MET A 323 -17.67 19.10 33.12
C MET A 323 -17.77 18.26 34.40
N GLY A 324 -16.68 17.69 34.89
CA GLY A 324 -16.63 17.02 36.17
C GLY A 324 -16.98 17.97 37.34
N LEU A 325 -16.46 19.21 37.32
CA LEU A 325 -16.82 20.25 38.30
C LEU A 325 -18.28 20.70 38.17
N VAL A 326 -18.76 20.94 36.93
CA VAL A 326 -20.14 21.33 36.65
C VAL A 326 -21.13 20.30 37.22
N ASP A 327 -20.85 19.01 37.02
CA ASP A 327 -21.70 17.94 37.53
C ASP A 327 -21.78 17.96 39.05
N LEU A 328 -20.65 18.16 39.75
CA LEU A 328 -20.66 18.23 41.20
C LEU A 328 -21.27 19.53 41.73
N MET A 329 -21.04 20.68 41.08
CA MET A 329 -21.64 21.97 41.43
C MET A 329 -23.16 21.95 41.35
N ASN A 330 -23.71 21.13 40.45
CA ASN A 330 -25.14 21.00 40.19
C ASN A 330 -25.85 19.83 40.96
N ASP A 331 -25.07 18.99 41.68
CA ASP A 331 -25.60 17.86 42.41
C ASP A 331 -25.20 17.87 43.89
N ASP A 332 -25.92 18.66 44.69
CA ASP A 332 -25.69 18.75 46.14
C ASP A 332 -25.89 17.40 46.83
N VAL A 333 -26.72 16.50 46.29
CA VAL A 333 -26.95 15.16 46.85
C VAL A 333 -25.74 14.28 46.67
N ALA A 334 -25.13 14.32 45.48
CA ALA A 334 -23.88 13.61 45.20
C ALA A 334 -22.73 14.14 46.10
N CYS A 335 -22.61 15.46 46.26
CA CYS A 335 -21.62 16.05 47.15
C CYS A 335 -21.76 15.49 48.59
N ARG A 336 -22.97 15.53 49.18
CA ARG A 336 -23.23 15.02 50.55
C ARG A 336 -22.98 13.51 50.67
N ARG A 337 -23.27 12.72 49.64
CA ARG A 337 -23.00 11.26 49.59
C ARG A 337 -21.49 10.96 49.75
N TYR A 338 -20.64 11.85 49.32
CA TYR A 338 -19.20 11.75 49.44
C TYR A 338 -18.63 12.53 50.63
N GLY A 339 -19.47 13.11 51.48
CA GLY A 339 -19.04 13.90 52.62
C GLY A 339 -18.48 15.30 52.25
N LEU A 340 -18.77 15.76 51.03
CA LEU A 340 -18.35 17.08 50.55
C LEU A 340 -19.35 18.15 50.96
N ASP A 341 -18.84 19.33 51.25
CA ASP A 341 -19.64 20.54 51.45
C ASP A 341 -19.93 21.17 50.07
N PRO A 342 -21.22 21.17 49.63
CA PRO A 342 -21.59 21.72 48.31
C PRO A 342 -21.16 23.18 48.11
N ALA A 343 -21.14 23.99 49.20
CA ALA A 343 -20.71 25.40 49.13
C ALA A 343 -19.22 25.53 48.80
N LYS A 344 -18.39 24.65 49.33
CA LYS A 344 -16.96 24.61 49.01
C LYS A 344 -16.69 24.16 47.57
N VAL A 345 -17.47 23.19 47.06
CA VAL A 345 -17.33 22.77 45.67
C VAL A 345 -17.75 23.87 44.70
N LYS A 346 -18.85 24.57 44.99
CA LYS A 346 -19.31 25.71 44.18
C LYS A 346 -18.37 26.92 44.21
N ALA A 347 -17.54 27.03 45.28
CA ALA A 347 -16.57 28.11 45.44
C ALA A 347 -15.25 27.85 44.71
N ILE A 348 -15.07 26.72 44.01
CA ILE A 348 -13.87 26.44 43.25
C ILE A 348 -13.82 27.33 41.99
N GLU A 349 -12.85 28.21 41.95
CA GLU A 349 -12.66 29.14 40.86
C GLU A 349 -11.84 28.52 39.72
N VAL A 350 -12.23 28.81 38.48
CA VAL A 350 -11.46 28.40 37.30
C VAL A 350 -10.32 29.35 37.07
N ILE A 351 -9.08 28.84 37.06
CA ILE A 351 -7.85 29.63 36.93
C ILE A 351 -7.37 29.59 35.48
N PRO A 352 -7.38 30.67 34.73
CA PRO A 352 -6.87 30.72 33.36
C PRO A 352 -5.36 30.48 33.32
N ILE A 353 -4.90 29.61 32.38
CA ILE A 353 -3.48 29.27 32.23
C ILE A 353 -2.95 29.40 30.82
N ILE A 354 -3.78 29.21 29.82
CA ILE A 354 -3.41 29.32 28.41
C ILE A 354 -4.38 30.28 27.72
N VAL A 355 -3.79 31.20 26.94
CA VAL A 355 -4.55 32.13 26.07
C VAL A 355 -4.40 31.73 24.63
N THR A 356 -5.52 31.52 23.95
CA THR A 356 -5.58 31.26 22.52
C THR A 356 -6.40 32.32 21.81
N LYS A 357 -6.12 32.58 20.52
CA LYS A 357 -6.91 33.55 19.72
C LYS A 357 -8.34 33.06 19.50
N GLU A 358 -8.54 31.76 19.45
CA GLU A 358 -9.82 31.12 19.09
C GLU A 358 -10.75 31.02 20.30
N PHE A 359 -10.22 30.62 21.49
CA PHE A 359 -11.02 30.31 22.66
C PHE A 359 -10.81 31.27 23.85
N GLY A 360 -9.93 32.28 23.71
CA GLY A 360 -9.57 33.14 24.86
C GLY A 360 -8.76 32.41 25.91
N ASP A 361 -9.01 32.71 27.19
CA ASP A 361 -8.28 32.24 28.35
C ASP A 361 -9.00 31.14 29.17
N LYS A 362 -10.18 30.69 28.73
CA LYS A 362 -11.01 29.64 29.32
C LYS A 362 -11.52 28.68 28.24
N ALA A 363 -10.61 28.09 27.52
CA ALA A 363 -10.91 27.34 26.31
C ALA A 363 -11.87 26.16 26.54
N ALA A 364 -11.74 25.46 27.69
CA ALA A 364 -12.60 24.32 28.02
C ALA A 364 -14.07 24.75 28.25
N LEU A 365 -14.28 25.89 28.92
CA LEU A 365 -15.64 26.39 29.15
C LEU A 365 -16.31 26.74 27.84
N LYS A 366 -15.59 27.52 26.99
CA LYS A 366 -16.13 27.96 25.71
C LYS A 366 -16.47 26.82 24.79
N ILE A 367 -15.59 25.85 24.61
CA ILE A 367 -15.87 24.69 23.71
C ILE A 367 -17.02 23.83 24.23
N CYS A 368 -17.14 23.63 25.54
CA CYS A 368 -18.25 22.87 26.13
C CYS A 368 -19.59 23.59 25.89
N GLU A 369 -19.62 24.92 25.97
CA GLU A 369 -20.79 25.72 25.64
C GLU A 369 -21.12 25.65 24.14
N ASP A 370 -20.15 25.90 23.25
CA ASP A 370 -20.31 25.89 21.81
C ASP A 370 -20.80 24.53 21.27
N MET A 371 -20.34 23.43 21.86
CA MET A 371 -20.75 22.07 21.48
C MET A 371 -21.98 21.58 22.26
N ALA A 372 -22.55 22.39 23.17
CA ALA A 372 -23.68 22.05 24.05
C ALA A 372 -23.46 20.73 24.81
N ILE A 373 -22.27 20.56 25.42
CA ILE A 373 -21.91 19.41 26.24
C ILE A 373 -22.60 19.52 27.59
N LYS A 374 -23.24 18.42 28.04
CA LYS A 374 -24.15 18.47 29.20
C LYS A 374 -23.54 17.95 30.50
N ASN A 375 -22.63 17.01 30.46
CA ASN A 375 -22.04 16.35 31.62
C ASN A 375 -20.73 15.63 31.27
N GLN A 376 -20.02 15.11 32.28
CA GLN A 376 -18.73 14.42 32.10
C GLN A 376 -18.79 13.10 31.33
N THR A 377 -19.96 12.58 30.99
CA THR A 377 -20.14 11.35 30.20
C THR A 377 -20.60 11.62 28.76
N ASP A 378 -20.67 12.88 28.35
CA ASP A 378 -21.07 13.24 26.99
C ASP A 378 -20.02 12.78 25.97
N PRO A 379 -20.38 12.01 24.95
CA PRO A 379 -19.44 11.49 23.95
C PRO A 379 -18.69 12.57 23.16
N LYS A 380 -19.22 13.81 23.12
CA LYS A 380 -18.57 14.95 22.45
C LYS A 380 -17.34 15.46 23.22
N LEU A 381 -17.16 15.09 24.49
CA LEU A 381 -16.02 15.54 25.30
C LEU A 381 -14.66 15.13 24.71
N GLU A 382 -14.59 13.98 24.10
CA GLU A 382 -13.33 13.53 23.45
C GLU A 382 -12.93 14.45 22.30
N GLU A 383 -13.90 14.83 21.46
CA GLU A 383 -13.69 15.76 20.34
C GLU A 383 -13.34 17.16 20.84
N ALA A 384 -14.11 17.68 21.81
CA ALA A 384 -13.85 18.97 22.43
C ALA A 384 -12.44 19.05 23.02
N THR A 385 -12.00 18.01 23.70
CA THR A 385 -10.65 17.92 24.28
C THR A 385 -9.57 17.96 23.21
N LYS A 386 -9.73 17.21 22.11
CA LYS A 386 -8.79 17.23 20.96
C LYS A 386 -8.67 18.64 20.35
N ILE A 387 -9.78 19.34 20.20
CA ILE A 387 -9.81 20.70 19.62
C ILE A 387 -9.07 21.68 20.54
N VAL A 388 -9.41 21.71 21.82
CA VAL A 388 -8.79 22.65 22.80
C VAL A 388 -7.30 22.36 22.93
N TYR A 389 -6.91 21.09 23.07
CA TYR A 389 -5.50 20.72 23.24
C TYR A 389 -4.67 21.05 22.01
N LYS A 390 -5.20 20.84 20.81
CA LYS A 390 -4.52 21.22 19.57
C LYS A 390 -4.32 22.73 19.47
N ALA A 391 -5.35 23.53 19.75
CA ALA A 391 -5.28 25.00 19.72
C ALA A 391 -4.29 25.51 20.76
N GLY A 392 -4.40 25.05 22.01
CA GLY A 392 -3.50 25.44 23.11
C GLY A 392 -2.04 25.10 22.81
N PHE A 393 -1.75 23.89 22.31
CA PHE A 393 -0.40 23.44 22.02
C PHE A 393 0.28 24.20 20.87
N HIS A 394 -0.42 24.46 19.77
CA HIS A 394 0.18 25.07 18.57
C HIS A 394 0.18 26.61 18.59
N THR A 395 -0.82 27.23 19.16
CA THR A 395 -1.02 28.68 19.07
C THR A 395 -1.13 29.37 20.45
N GLY A 396 -1.23 28.58 21.52
CA GLY A 396 -1.41 29.06 22.87
C GLY A 396 -0.15 29.71 23.49
N LYS A 397 -0.39 30.70 24.34
CA LYS A 397 0.62 31.32 25.21
C LYS A 397 0.19 31.18 26.65
N MET A 398 1.17 31.05 27.52
CA MET A 398 0.92 31.02 28.98
C MET A 398 0.31 32.36 29.46
N ASN A 399 -0.72 32.24 30.31
CA ASN A 399 -1.40 33.41 30.90
C ASN A 399 -0.50 34.11 31.93
N GLU A 400 -0.84 35.33 32.28
CA GLU A 400 -0.13 36.14 33.32
C GLU A 400 -0.09 35.42 34.67
N ASN A 401 -1.02 34.53 34.97
CA ASN A 401 -1.08 33.72 36.20
C ASN A 401 0.05 32.66 36.31
N CYS A 402 0.82 32.48 35.26
CA CYS A 402 1.83 31.42 35.19
C CYS A 402 3.25 31.85 35.57
N GLY A 403 3.36 32.92 36.41
CA GLY A 403 4.63 33.35 36.99
C GLY A 403 5.69 33.65 35.92
N GLU A 404 6.87 33.06 36.06
CA GLU A 404 8.00 33.24 35.15
C GLU A 404 7.74 32.71 33.69
N PHE A 405 6.69 31.92 33.49
CA PHE A 405 6.31 31.37 32.16
C PHE A 405 5.29 32.25 31.42
N ALA A 406 4.81 33.35 32.06
CA ALA A 406 3.82 34.24 31.45
C ALA A 406 4.26 34.75 30.08
N GLY A 407 3.33 34.66 29.06
CA GLY A 407 3.56 35.05 27.68
C GLY A 407 4.38 34.07 26.84
N MET A 408 4.98 33.03 27.44
CA MET A 408 5.77 32.01 26.73
C MET A 408 4.87 31.14 25.87
N PRO A 409 5.31 30.68 24.66
CA PRO A 409 4.60 29.67 23.91
C PRO A 409 4.44 28.35 24.72
N VAL A 410 3.26 27.71 24.64
CA VAL A 410 2.94 26.52 25.43
C VAL A 410 3.96 25.40 25.24
N MET A 411 4.41 25.16 24.00
CA MET A 411 5.41 24.14 23.70
C MET A 411 6.72 24.33 24.46
N GLU A 412 7.19 25.57 24.57
CA GLU A 412 8.42 25.91 25.29
C GLU A 412 8.23 25.82 26.78
N ALA A 413 7.11 26.35 27.28
CA ALA A 413 6.75 26.31 28.70
C ALA A 413 6.65 24.89 29.24
N LYS A 414 6.08 23.97 28.46
CA LYS A 414 5.94 22.55 28.79
C LYS A 414 7.28 21.90 29.17
N GLU A 415 8.28 22.00 28.30
CA GLU A 415 9.58 21.37 28.58
C GLU A 415 10.33 22.04 29.75
N LYS A 416 10.32 23.36 29.83
CA LYS A 416 10.96 24.09 30.92
C LYS A 416 10.31 23.82 32.26
N MET A 417 8.97 23.77 32.32
CA MET A 417 8.22 23.47 33.54
C MET A 417 8.49 22.05 34.01
N LYS A 418 8.43 21.09 33.10
CA LYS A 418 8.76 19.69 33.40
C LYS A 418 10.15 19.58 34.00
N GLN A 419 11.16 20.18 33.38
CA GLN A 419 12.53 20.12 33.86
C GLN A 419 12.67 20.77 35.25
N LYS A 420 12.07 21.93 35.45
CA LYS A 420 12.06 22.62 36.77
C LYS A 420 11.51 21.73 37.88
N MET A 421 10.36 21.06 37.64
CA MET A 421 9.74 20.19 38.64
C MET A 421 10.53 18.89 38.87
N LEU A 422 11.21 18.36 37.86
CA LEU A 422 12.12 17.23 38.00
C LEU A 422 13.35 17.60 38.85
N ASP A 423 13.98 18.74 38.56
CA ASP A 423 15.17 19.24 39.28
C ASP A 423 14.85 19.56 40.75
N SER A 424 13.64 20.01 41.06
CA SER A 424 13.17 20.28 42.43
C SER A 424 12.63 19.05 43.16
N GLY A 425 12.58 17.87 42.51
CA GLY A 425 12.05 16.65 43.11
C GLY A 425 10.52 16.62 43.25
N GLN A 426 9.79 17.63 42.73
CA GLN A 426 8.33 17.74 42.81
C GLN A 426 7.59 16.92 41.75
N ALA A 427 8.33 16.36 40.80
CA ALA A 427 7.83 15.44 39.79
C ALA A 427 8.79 14.30 39.49
N ASP A 428 8.30 13.28 38.81
CA ASP A 428 9.08 12.18 38.23
C ASP A 428 8.49 11.87 36.84
N THR A 429 9.01 10.88 36.17
CA THR A 429 8.48 10.46 34.85
C THR A 429 8.10 8.98 34.83
N MET A 430 7.12 8.66 33.99
CA MET A 430 6.75 7.30 33.66
C MET A 430 6.39 7.21 32.16
N GLN A 431 6.86 6.18 31.50
CA GLN A 431 6.44 5.86 30.14
C GLN A 431 5.20 4.96 30.17
N ASP A 432 4.17 5.27 29.39
CA ASP A 432 2.98 4.43 29.26
C ASP A 432 2.45 4.45 27.82
N LEU A 433 1.51 3.57 27.51
CA LEU A 433 0.82 3.54 26.24
C LEU A 433 -0.44 4.40 26.29
N THR A 434 -0.79 5.03 25.16
CA THR A 434 -2.01 5.86 25.05
C THR A 434 -3.31 5.06 25.24
N GLU A 435 -3.25 3.74 25.02
CA GLU A 435 -4.37 2.81 25.11
C GLU A 435 -3.91 1.45 25.65
N GLU A 436 -4.83 0.66 26.19
CA GLU A 436 -4.57 -0.73 26.55
C GLU A 436 -4.21 -1.53 25.29
N VAL A 437 -3.07 -2.22 25.32
CA VAL A 437 -2.60 -3.07 24.23
C VAL A 437 -2.43 -4.49 24.75
N ILE A 438 -3.01 -5.44 24.02
CA ILE A 438 -2.90 -6.87 24.34
C ILE A 438 -2.03 -7.53 23.28
N CYS A 439 -1.02 -8.27 23.74
CA CYS A 439 -0.21 -9.11 22.85
C CYS A 439 -1.06 -10.21 22.24
N ARG A 440 -0.71 -10.70 21.06
CA ARG A 440 -1.37 -11.86 20.44
C ARG A 440 -1.36 -13.14 21.28
N CYS A 441 -0.50 -13.21 22.29
CA CYS A 441 -0.53 -14.30 23.28
C CYS A 441 -1.60 -14.11 24.38
N GLY A 442 -2.36 -13.01 24.36
CA GLY A 442 -3.40 -12.71 25.35
C GLY A 442 -2.91 -11.93 26.58
N SER A 443 -1.63 -11.57 26.67
CA SER A 443 -1.05 -10.86 27.81
C SER A 443 -0.97 -9.35 27.56
N PRO A 444 -1.04 -8.52 28.61
CA PRO A 444 -0.90 -7.08 28.47
C PRO A 444 0.51 -6.69 28.00
N VAL A 445 0.56 -5.59 27.27
CA VAL A 445 1.79 -4.93 26.85
C VAL A 445 2.02 -3.73 27.75
N ILE A 446 3.23 -3.61 28.25
CA ILE A 446 3.68 -2.53 29.14
C ILE A 446 4.95 -1.89 28.58
N ILE A 447 5.39 -0.82 29.21
CA ILE A 447 6.71 -0.24 28.93
C ILE A 447 7.72 -0.71 29.98
N LYS A 448 8.88 -1.19 29.50
CA LYS A 448 9.98 -1.64 30.35
C LYS A 448 11.26 -0.88 30.03
N LYS A 449 11.96 -0.40 31.06
CA LYS A 449 13.30 0.17 30.95
C LYS A 449 14.32 -0.96 30.73
N VAL A 450 15.13 -0.83 29.69
CA VAL A 450 16.23 -1.74 29.35
C VAL A 450 17.51 -0.91 29.33
N GLU A 451 18.45 -1.16 30.24
CA GLU A 451 19.62 -0.30 30.44
C GLU A 451 20.65 -0.46 29.30
N ASP A 452 20.78 -1.65 28.76
CA ASP A 452 21.85 -2.03 27.84
C ASP A 452 21.32 -2.34 26.43
N GLN A 453 20.27 -1.64 25.96
CA GLN A 453 19.67 -1.83 24.66
C GLN A 453 20.64 -1.40 23.54
N TRP A 454 20.82 -2.26 22.54
CA TRP A 454 21.58 -1.96 21.34
C TRP A 454 20.74 -1.30 20.26
N PHE A 455 21.35 -0.29 19.60
CA PHE A 455 20.73 0.49 18.53
C PHE A 455 21.63 0.54 17.31
N ILE A 456 21.02 0.62 16.12
CA ILE A 456 21.71 1.10 14.93
C ILE A 456 21.57 2.62 14.87
N LYS A 457 22.71 3.31 14.69
CA LYS A 457 22.82 4.79 14.67
C LYS A 457 22.31 5.37 13.33
N TYR A 458 21.03 5.27 13.08
CA TYR A 458 20.45 5.89 11.88
C TYR A 458 20.35 7.42 11.97
N SER A 459 20.67 8.00 13.11
CA SER A 459 20.84 9.44 13.30
C SER A 459 22.18 9.98 12.82
N ASP A 460 23.12 9.13 12.37
CA ASP A 460 24.42 9.56 11.83
C ASP A 460 24.21 10.43 10.57
N GLU A 461 24.59 11.71 10.63
CA GLU A 461 24.34 12.67 9.56
C GLU A 461 25.11 12.32 8.28
N ARG A 462 26.31 11.77 8.38
CA ARG A 462 27.10 11.34 7.19
C ARG A 462 26.39 10.20 6.45
N LEU A 463 25.77 9.27 7.20
CA LEU A 463 25.00 8.17 6.63
C LEU A 463 23.73 8.69 5.95
N LYS A 464 23.00 9.62 6.60
CA LYS A 464 21.81 10.26 6.03
C LYS A 464 22.12 11.01 4.75
N ASP A 465 23.16 11.85 4.75
CA ASP A 465 23.52 12.67 3.59
C ASP A 465 23.90 11.81 2.38
N LYS A 466 24.76 10.80 2.58
CA LYS A 466 25.09 9.84 1.51
C LYS A 466 23.87 9.10 0.98
N THR A 467 22.94 8.73 1.87
CA THR A 467 21.71 8.03 1.46
C THR A 467 20.80 8.96 0.66
N LYS A 468 20.66 10.25 1.05
CA LYS A 468 19.88 11.26 0.29
C LYS A 468 20.48 11.53 -1.09
N GLU A 469 21.80 11.64 -1.18
CA GLU A 469 22.49 11.78 -2.47
C GLU A 469 22.22 10.59 -3.39
N HIS A 470 22.27 9.37 -2.84
CA HIS A 470 21.97 8.17 -3.60
C HIS A 470 20.51 8.13 -4.06
N VAL A 471 19.53 8.45 -3.20
CA VAL A 471 18.10 8.52 -3.51
C VAL A 471 17.83 9.44 -4.71
N ALA A 472 18.55 10.55 -4.86
CA ALA A 472 18.37 11.45 -5.99
C ALA A 472 18.63 10.76 -7.35
N SER A 473 19.56 9.81 -7.40
CA SER A 473 19.91 9.04 -8.61
C SER A 473 19.02 7.81 -8.85
N MET A 474 18.23 7.37 -7.86
CA MET A 474 17.44 6.15 -7.94
C MET A 474 16.15 6.30 -8.78
N SER A 475 15.69 5.18 -9.33
CA SER A 475 14.36 5.04 -9.92
C SER A 475 13.36 4.60 -8.85
N ILE A 476 12.55 5.53 -8.33
CA ILE A 476 11.59 5.26 -7.26
C ILE A 476 10.17 5.53 -7.78
N TYR A 477 9.28 4.56 -7.56
CA TYR A 477 7.88 4.61 -7.95
C TYR A 477 6.98 4.43 -6.72
N PRO A 478 5.95 5.32 -6.51
CA PRO A 478 5.65 6.53 -7.30
C PRO A 478 6.65 7.67 -7.04
N ASN A 479 6.65 8.68 -7.93
CA ASN A 479 7.54 9.83 -7.82
C ASN A 479 7.34 10.61 -6.51
N ASP A 480 6.11 10.73 -6.03
CA ASP A 480 5.79 11.39 -4.75
C ASP A 480 6.56 10.79 -3.57
N TYR A 481 6.77 9.46 -3.59
CA TYR A 481 7.60 8.82 -2.55
C TYR A 481 9.07 9.19 -2.70
N LYS A 482 9.60 9.30 -3.93
CA LYS A 482 10.96 9.77 -4.16
C LYS A 482 11.18 11.17 -3.59
N GLU A 483 10.20 12.06 -3.79
CA GLU A 483 10.26 13.44 -3.30
C GLU A 483 10.18 13.53 -1.77
N ASN A 484 9.41 12.65 -1.13
CA ASN A 484 9.21 12.65 0.32
C ASN A 484 10.30 11.89 1.10
N LEU A 485 10.99 10.93 0.48
CA LEU A 485 11.95 10.05 1.15
C LEU A 485 13.11 10.81 1.82
N PRO A 486 13.69 11.88 1.26
CA PRO A 486 14.71 12.68 1.94
C PRO A 486 14.24 13.24 3.29
N SER A 487 13.00 13.75 3.37
CA SER A 487 12.42 14.24 4.62
C SER A 487 12.23 13.12 5.66
N VAL A 488 11.84 11.91 5.21
CA VAL A 488 11.75 10.74 6.09
C VAL A 488 13.14 10.39 6.66
N LEU A 489 14.19 10.44 5.83
CA LEU A 489 15.57 10.18 6.27
C LEU A 489 16.05 11.22 7.28
N ASP A 490 15.72 12.51 7.12
CA ASP A 490 16.09 13.57 8.06
C ASP A 490 15.49 13.34 9.45
N TRP A 491 14.25 12.83 9.52
CA TRP A 491 13.55 12.53 10.75
C TRP A 491 13.97 11.21 11.39
N PHE A 492 14.69 10.36 10.66
CA PHE A 492 14.99 9.02 11.12
C PHE A 492 15.90 9.04 12.34
N ARG A 493 15.51 8.31 13.39
CA ARG A 493 16.21 8.21 14.67
C ARG A 493 16.89 6.85 14.82
N ASP A 494 17.79 6.74 15.77
CA ASP A 494 18.36 5.46 16.18
C ASP A 494 17.25 4.45 16.49
N ARG A 495 17.46 3.22 16.04
CA ARG A 495 16.45 2.17 16.22
C ARG A 495 17.03 1.01 17.04
N PRO A 496 16.28 0.52 18.05
CA PRO A 496 16.67 -0.69 18.76
C PRO A 496 16.71 -1.87 17.79
N CYS A 497 17.83 -2.60 17.78
CA CYS A 497 18.10 -3.65 16.79
C CYS A 497 18.15 -5.07 17.38
N VAL A 498 17.91 -5.22 18.67
CA VAL A 498 17.93 -6.52 19.38
C VAL A 498 16.76 -6.64 20.35
N ARG A 499 16.39 -7.89 20.68
CA ARG A 499 15.31 -8.22 21.61
C ARG A 499 15.73 -9.34 22.53
N MET A 500 15.21 -9.35 23.76
CA MET A 500 15.31 -10.48 24.69
C MET A 500 14.04 -11.33 24.67
N GLY A 501 14.15 -12.59 25.10
CA GLY A 501 13.00 -13.47 25.26
C GLY A 501 12.93 -14.60 24.23
N LYS A 502 11.73 -15.16 24.06
CA LYS A 502 11.50 -16.29 23.15
C LYS A 502 11.24 -15.77 21.73
N TRP A 503 12.30 -15.58 20.97
CA TRP A 503 12.26 -15.10 19.59
C TRP A 503 12.98 -16.07 18.66
N LEU A 504 12.47 -16.24 17.43
CA LEU A 504 13.26 -16.83 16.35
C LEU A 504 14.18 -15.77 15.74
N GLY A 505 15.31 -16.18 15.22
CA GLY A 505 16.23 -15.32 14.50
C GLY A 505 17.68 -15.48 14.91
N THR A 506 18.52 -14.64 14.37
CA THR A 506 19.97 -14.66 14.59
C THR A 506 20.32 -14.14 15.98
N ARG A 507 21.17 -14.86 16.71
CA ARG A 507 21.74 -14.35 17.96
C ARG A 507 22.67 -13.19 17.68
N PHE A 508 22.67 -12.21 18.58
CA PHE A 508 23.51 -11.04 18.43
C PHE A 508 24.98 -11.39 18.64
N PRO A 509 25.90 -11.07 17.71
CA PRO A 509 27.25 -11.60 17.72
C PRO A 509 28.16 -11.06 18.85
N PHE A 510 27.70 -10.11 19.64
CA PHE A 510 28.47 -9.49 20.74
C PHE A 510 27.93 -9.82 22.12
N ASP A 511 26.71 -10.38 22.22
CA ASP A 511 26.07 -10.76 23.47
C ASP A 511 24.89 -11.70 23.13
N ASP A 512 25.02 -12.99 23.40
CA ASP A 512 24.11 -14.08 23.01
C ASP A 512 22.77 -14.08 23.73
N LYS A 513 22.61 -13.27 24.83
CA LYS A 513 21.30 -13.04 25.44
C LYS A 513 20.32 -12.30 24.53
N TRP A 514 20.83 -11.65 23.49
CA TRP A 514 20.05 -10.87 22.54
C TRP A 514 19.82 -11.63 21.22
N ILE A 515 18.66 -11.43 20.65
CA ILE A 515 18.29 -11.86 19.30
C ILE A 515 18.08 -10.62 18.43
N ILE A 516 18.59 -10.63 17.23
CA ILE A 516 18.45 -9.53 16.28
C ILE A 516 16.97 -9.39 15.88
N GLU A 517 16.47 -8.16 15.85
CA GLU A 517 15.05 -7.89 15.61
C GLU A 517 14.69 -7.97 14.11
N PRO A 518 13.40 -8.24 13.78
CA PRO A 518 12.97 -8.55 12.42
C PRO A 518 13.28 -7.52 11.34
N ILE A 519 13.26 -6.22 11.64
CA ILE A 519 13.55 -5.19 10.63
C ILE A 519 15.06 -5.12 10.38
N ALA A 520 15.86 -5.29 11.43
CA ALA A 520 17.31 -5.18 11.32
C ALA A 520 17.96 -6.37 10.58
N ASP A 521 17.35 -7.56 10.61
CA ASP A 521 17.85 -8.74 9.90
C ASP A 521 17.38 -8.84 8.44
N SER A 522 16.47 -7.98 8.01
CA SER A 522 15.87 -8.03 6.67
C SER A 522 16.25 -6.84 5.77
N THR A 523 17.43 -6.26 5.95
CA THR A 523 17.87 -5.09 5.18
C THR A 523 18.76 -5.45 3.99
N LEU A 524 19.78 -6.29 4.18
CA LEU A 524 20.72 -6.70 3.12
C LEU A 524 20.33 -8.04 2.44
N TYR A 525 19.17 -8.60 2.77
CA TYR A 525 18.72 -9.91 2.28
C TYR A 525 18.79 -10.11 0.75
N PRO A 526 18.63 -9.07 -0.09
CA PRO A 526 18.79 -9.26 -1.54
C PRO A 526 20.19 -9.77 -1.93
N ALA A 527 21.23 -9.33 -1.22
CA ALA A 527 22.57 -9.82 -1.43
C ALA A 527 22.72 -11.31 -1.07
N TYR A 528 22.03 -11.72 0.00
CA TYR A 528 22.10 -13.09 0.45
C TYR A 528 21.49 -14.09 -0.54
N TYR A 529 20.53 -13.72 -1.37
CA TYR A 529 20.00 -14.59 -2.42
C TYR A 529 21.07 -15.10 -3.40
N ILE A 530 22.20 -14.39 -3.51
CA ILE A 530 23.32 -14.87 -4.35
C ILE A 530 24.01 -16.07 -3.68
N VAL A 531 24.15 -16.02 -2.36
CA VAL A 531 24.78 -17.09 -1.55
C VAL A 531 23.85 -18.28 -1.36
N SER A 532 22.56 -18.03 -1.11
CA SER A 532 21.57 -19.06 -0.72
C SER A 532 21.45 -20.20 -1.74
N LYS A 533 21.63 -19.95 -3.04
CA LYS A 533 21.67 -20.98 -4.06
C LYS A 533 22.78 -22.01 -3.78
N TYR A 534 23.99 -21.55 -3.46
CA TYR A 534 25.12 -22.42 -3.19
C TYR A 534 24.96 -23.17 -1.87
N ALA A 535 24.34 -22.57 -0.87
CA ALA A 535 23.97 -23.23 0.38
C ALA A 535 22.92 -24.34 0.14
N ASN A 536 21.86 -24.04 -0.60
CA ASN A 536 20.80 -25.01 -0.94
C ASN A 536 21.33 -26.17 -1.80
N GLU A 537 22.27 -25.90 -2.70
CA GLU A 537 22.96 -26.90 -3.50
C GLU A 537 24.06 -27.64 -2.71
N LYS A 538 24.23 -27.36 -1.41
CA LYS A 538 25.24 -27.96 -0.51
C LYS A 538 26.69 -27.81 -1.00
N LYS A 539 26.97 -26.74 -1.74
CA LYS A 539 28.31 -26.36 -2.22
C LYS A 539 29.13 -25.59 -1.20
N ILE A 540 28.47 -25.02 -0.20
CA ILE A 540 29.06 -24.35 0.95
C ILE A 540 28.20 -24.60 2.17
N THR A 541 28.82 -24.78 3.32
CA THR A 541 28.15 -25.04 4.61
C THR A 541 28.15 -23.78 5.49
N PRO A 542 27.25 -23.68 6.48
CA PRO A 542 27.26 -22.54 7.42
C PRO A 542 28.58 -22.39 8.18
N GLY A 543 29.31 -23.49 8.42
CA GLY A 543 30.62 -23.47 9.09
C GLY A 543 31.73 -22.84 8.25
N GLU A 544 31.60 -22.85 6.92
CA GLU A 544 32.53 -22.23 5.98
C GLU A 544 32.24 -20.74 5.70
N MET A 545 31.06 -20.27 6.14
CA MET A 545 30.61 -18.88 5.96
C MET A 545 31.05 -18.00 7.13
N ASP A 546 32.38 -17.87 7.28
CA ASP A 546 32.98 -16.97 8.26
C ASP A 546 33.01 -15.51 7.76
N GLU A 547 33.51 -14.59 8.58
CA GLU A 547 33.60 -13.17 8.25
C GLU A 547 34.45 -12.94 6.99
N SER A 548 35.56 -13.70 6.82
CA SER A 548 36.42 -13.59 5.64
C SER A 548 35.73 -14.02 4.35
N PHE A 549 34.78 -14.98 4.42
CA PHE A 549 33.93 -15.37 3.31
C PHE A 549 33.05 -14.21 2.83
N PHE A 550 32.29 -13.60 3.72
CA PHE A 550 31.39 -12.51 3.36
C PHE A 550 32.17 -11.24 2.96
N ASP A 551 33.29 -10.93 3.60
CA ASP A 551 34.16 -9.81 3.21
C ASP A 551 34.70 -10.01 1.79
N TYR A 552 35.09 -11.23 1.43
CA TYR A 552 35.50 -11.53 0.06
C TYR A 552 34.33 -11.43 -0.91
N VAL A 553 33.20 -12.05 -0.60
CA VAL A 553 32.05 -12.11 -1.51
C VAL A 553 31.42 -10.73 -1.73
N PHE A 554 31.18 -9.97 -0.69
CA PHE A 554 30.40 -8.72 -0.79
C PHE A 554 31.27 -7.46 -0.91
N LEU A 555 32.46 -7.45 -0.30
CA LEU A 555 33.32 -6.26 -0.28
C LEU A 555 34.60 -6.44 -1.16
N GLY A 556 34.83 -7.62 -1.71
CA GLY A 556 36.04 -7.90 -2.48
C GLY A 556 37.33 -7.86 -1.67
N LYS A 557 37.26 -8.01 -0.35
CA LYS A 557 38.41 -7.97 0.55
C LYS A 557 38.94 -9.37 0.80
N GLY A 558 40.29 -9.47 0.84
CA GLY A 558 40.96 -10.75 1.06
C GLY A 558 41.08 -11.61 -0.19
N SER A 559 41.29 -12.94 0.00
CA SER A 559 41.46 -13.92 -1.08
C SER A 559 40.49 -15.10 -0.88
N PRO A 560 40.03 -15.72 -1.98
CA PRO A 560 39.14 -16.87 -1.88
C PRO A 560 39.86 -18.09 -1.31
N LYS A 561 39.23 -18.84 -0.41
CA LYS A 561 39.75 -20.10 0.12
C LYS A 561 39.62 -21.28 -0.86
N ASN A 562 38.66 -21.16 -1.80
CA ASN A 562 38.36 -22.18 -2.81
C ASN A 562 37.61 -21.58 -4.01
N ASP A 563 37.42 -22.38 -5.05
CA ASP A 563 36.71 -22.00 -6.29
C ASP A 563 35.24 -21.63 -6.08
N VAL A 564 34.58 -22.18 -5.05
CA VAL A 564 33.18 -21.87 -4.73
C VAL A 564 33.08 -20.39 -4.32
N TRP A 565 33.99 -19.91 -3.46
CA TRP A 565 34.03 -18.50 -3.08
C TRP A 565 34.19 -17.58 -4.30
N SER A 566 35.12 -17.92 -5.21
CA SER A 566 35.35 -17.15 -6.42
C SER A 566 34.13 -17.09 -7.35
N ARG A 567 33.37 -18.20 -7.43
CA ARG A 567 32.11 -18.26 -8.22
C ARG A 567 31.03 -17.39 -7.57
N ILE A 568 30.84 -17.49 -6.26
CA ILE A 568 29.85 -16.69 -5.53
C ILE A 568 30.16 -15.19 -5.68
N ARG A 569 31.45 -14.80 -5.60
CA ARG A 569 31.88 -13.41 -5.84
C ARG A 569 31.52 -12.94 -7.25
N LYS A 570 31.81 -13.73 -8.27
CA LYS A 570 31.47 -13.42 -9.67
C LYS A 570 29.95 -13.30 -9.87
N ASP A 571 29.18 -14.21 -9.25
CA ASP A 571 27.73 -14.12 -9.28
C ASP A 571 27.24 -12.82 -8.61
N PHE A 572 27.83 -12.42 -7.49
CA PHE A 572 27.50 -11.16 -6.83
C PHE A 572 27.84 -9.96 -7.73
N GLU A 573 29.00 -9.90 -8.30
CA GLU A 573 29.43 -8.82 -9.21
C GLU A 573 28.55 -8.72 -10.46
N TYR A 574 27.98 -9.83 -10.92
CA TYR A 574 27.04 -9.84 -12.05
C TYR A 574 25.65 -9.34 -11.65
N TRP A 575 25.09 -9.85 -10.52
CA TRP A 575 23.72 -9.55 -10.15
C TRP A 575 23.55 -8.23 -9.42
N TYR A 576 24.51 -7.81 -8.60
CA TYR A 576 24.44 -6.56 -7.88
C TYR A 576 24.92 -5.39 -8.75
N PRO A 577 24.39 -4.19 -8.48
CA PRO A 577 23.38 -3.80 -7.53
C PRO A 577 21.96 -4.31 -7.88
N LEU A 578 21.10 -4.42 -6.86
CA LEU A 578 19.67 -4.71 -7.02
C LEU A 578 19.01 -3.62 -7.88
N ASP A 579 18.23 -4.01 -8.90
CA ASP A 579 17.57 -3.05 -9.78
C ASP A 579 16.25 -2.52 -9.19
N ILE A 580 15.41 -3.38 -8.56
CA ILE A 580 14.16 -2.96 -7.90
C ILE A 580 13.92 -3.77 -6.63
N ASN A 581 13.67 -3.08 -5.52
CA ASN A 581 13.01 -3.63 -4.34
C ASN A 581 11.55 -3.23 -4.38
N LEU A 582 10.63 -4.20 -4.52
CA LEU A 582 9.20 -3.97 -4.56
C LEU A 582 8.54 -4.37 -3.24
N SER A 583 7.68 -3.51 -2.70
CA SER A 583 6.95 -3.83 -1.46
C SER A 583 5.72 -2.93 -1.25
N GLY A 584 4.93 -3.24 -0.21
CA GLY A 584 3.75 -2.48 0.17
C GLY A 584 4.07 -1.11 0.79
N LYS A 585 3.09 -0.21 0.78
CA LYS A 585 3.23 1.17 1.30
C LYS A 585 3.59 1.24 2.78
N GLU A 586 3.32 0.20 3.55
CA GLU A 586 3.72 0.09 4.96
C GLU A 586 5.24 0.12 5.17
N HIS A 587 6.02 -0.13 4.14
CA HIS A 587 7.49 -0.13 4.20
C HIS A 587 8.11 1.26 3.94
N GLN A 588 7.30 2.24 3.52
CA GLN A 588 7.80 3.58 3.13
C GLN A 588 8.48 4.33 4.27
N THR A 589 7.96 4.22 5.50
CA THR A 589 8.40 5.02 6.64
C THR A 589 9.50 4.36 7.47
N VAL A 590 9.67 3.04 7.37
CA VAL A 590 10.64 2.29 8.19
C VAL A 590 11.54 1.40 7.34
N HIS A 591 11.00 0.41 6.65
CA HIS A 591 11.80 -0.64 6.02
C HIS A 591 12.68 -0.11 4.88
N PHE A 592 12.14 0.68 3.95
CA PHE A 592 12.94 1.24 2.85
C PHE A 592 14.03 2.20 3.32
N PRO A 593 13.79 3.13 4.28
CA PRO A 593 14.87 3.92 4.86
C PRO A 593 16.01 3.08 5.42
N VAL A 594 15.73 2.09 6.29
CA VAL A 594 16.79 1.27 6.90
C VAL A 594 17.45 0.33 5.88
N PHE A 595 16.70 -0.17 4.89
CA PHE A 595 17.24 -0.93 3.77
C PHE A 595 18.29 -0.12 3.00
N LEU A 596 18.01 1.14 2.66
CA LEU A 596 18.94 2.02 1.95
C LEU A 596 20.14 2.39 2.83
N MET A 597 19.87 2.81 4.07
CA MET A 597 20.95 3.23 4.98
C MET A 597 21.92 2.09 5.30
N ASN A 598 21.46 0.85 5.44
CA ASN A 598 22.34 -0.29 5.65
C ASN A 598 23.15 -0.65 4.41
N HIS A 599 22.57 -0.55 3.20
CA HIS A 599 23.36 -0.72 1.97
C HIS A 599 24.43 0.35 1.85
N VAL A 600 24.10 1.62 2.08
CA VAL A 600 25.04 2.74 2.03
C VAL A 600 26.10 2.65 3.13
N GLY A 601 25.73 2.17 4.32
CA GLY A 601 26.64 2.03 5.45
C GLY A 601 27.65 0.88 5.31
N ILE A 602 27.28 -0.20 4.63
CA ILE A 602 28.05 -1.45 4.61
C ILE A 602 28.71 -1.71 3.26
N LEU A 603 27.98 -1.58 2.16
CA LEU A 603 28.47 -1.92 0.81
C LEU A 603 29.13 -0.73 0.11
N ASP A 604 29.91 -1.02 -0.92
CA ASP A 604 30.50 0.00 -1.80
C ASP A 604 29.39 0.67 -2.65
N SER A 605 29.61 1.92 -3.05
CA SER A 605 28.59 2.72 -3.79
C SER A 605 28.15 2.11 -5.12
N ARG A 606 28.98 1.32 -5.79
CA ARG A 606 28.63 0.58 -7.01
C ARG A 606 27.57 -0.50 -6.78
N ASP A 607 27.47 -0.99 -5.54
CA ASP A 607 26.58 -2.08 -5.13
C ASP A 607 25.30 -1.59 -4.43
N TRP A 608 25.07 -0.26 -4.38
CA TRP A 608 23.86 0.30 -3.79
C TRP A 608 22.64 0.08 -4.69
N PRO A 609 21.45 -0.22 -4.11
CA PRO A 609 20.23 -0.50 -4.86
C PRO A 609 19.82 0.64 -5.81
N ARG A 610 19.33 0.29 -7.01
CA ARG A 610 18.99 1.26 -8.06
C ARG A 610 17.56 1.75 -8.03
N GLY A 611 16.64 0.98 -7.43
CA GLY A 611 15.24 1.32 -7.51
C GLY A 611 14.37 0.76 -6.39
N ILE A 612 13.25 1.43 -6.19
CA ILE A 612 12.17 1.03 -5.28
C ILE A 612 10.85 1.15 -6.02
N PHE A 613 9.98 0.16 -5.86
CA PHE A 613 8.61 0.22 -6.34
C PHE A 613 7.65 -0.05 -5.17
N VAL A 614 6.76 0.90 -4.87
CA VAL A 614 5.82 0.80 -3.75
C VAL A 614 4.42 0.51 -4.29
N ASN A 615 3.76 -0.54 -3.77
CA ASN A 615 2.36 -0.82 -4.09
C ASN A 615 1.44 -0.56 -2.89
N TRP A 616 0.21 -0.14 -3.19
CA TRP A 616 -0.83 0.13 -2.20
C TRP A 616 -1.61 -1.15 -1.82
N TRP A 617 -2.46 -1.04 -0.81
CA TRP A 617 -3.16 -2.18 -0.23
C TRP A 617 -4.36 -2.67 -1.05
N VAL A 618 -4.76 -3.91 -0.78
CA VAL A 618 -6.11 -4.40 -1.04
C VAL A 618 -6.87 -4.32 0.28
N THR A 619 -8.01 -3.64 0.25
CA THR A 619 -8.86 -3.38 1.43
C THR A 619 -10.17 -4.16 1.33
N MET A 620 -10.90 -4.34 2.44
CA MET A 620 -12.22 -4.93 2.49
C MET A 620 -13.08 -4.20 3.52
N GLY A 621 -14.30 -3.81 3.13
CA GLY A 621 -15.23 -3.12 4.03
C GLY A 621 -14.72 -1.77 4.58
N GLY A 622 -13.88 -1.05 3.80
CA GLY A 622 -13.34 0.25 4.20
C GLY A 622 -12.09 0.21 5.09
N GLY A 623 -11.56 -0.98 5.39
CA GLY A 623 -10.35 -1.15 6.20
C GLY A 623 -9.35 -2.15 5.63
N LYS A 624 -8.15 -2.20 6.22
CA LYS A 624 -7.13 -3.21 5.88
C LYS A 624 -7.68 -4.61 6.15
N ILE A 625 -7.45 -5.56 5.24
CA ILE A 625 -7.83 -6.96 5.45
C ILE A 625 -7.10 -7.48 6.69
N SER A 626 -7.85 -7.87 7.73
CA SER A 626 -7.31 -8.44 8.96
C SER A 626 -7.61 -9.93 9.03
N LYS A 627 -6.57 -10.72 9.30
CA LYS A 627 -6.68 -12.18 9.50
C LYS A 627 -7.56 -12.55 10.71
N SER A 628 -7.63 -11.67 11.72
CA SER A 628 -8.38 -11.89 12.96
C SER A 628 -9.86 -11.56 12.87
N LYS A 629 -10.29 -10.77 11.86
CA LYS A 629 -11.70 -10.34 11.71
C LYS A 629 -12.52 -11.21 10.76
N GLY A 630 -11.95 -12.28 10.20
CA GLY A 630 -12.60 -13.14 9.20
C GLY A 630 -12.83 -12.44 7.86
N GLY A 631 -13.11 -13.18 6.81
CA GLY A 631 -13.63 -12.61 5.55
C GLY A 631 -12.70 -12.61 4.34
N ALA A 632 -11.43 -12.97 4.46
CA ALA A 632 -10.59 -13.21 3.29
C ALA A 632 -10.72 -14.68 2.85
N GLU A 633 -11.17 -14.91 1.61
CA GLU A 633 -11.18 -16.25 1.02
C GLU A 633 -9.76 -16.84 0.99
N PRO A 634 -9.59 -18.16 1.24
CA PRO A 634 -8.30 -18.85 1.08
C PRO A 634 -7.75 -18.68 -0.34
N ILE A 635 -6.44 -18.41 -0.48
CA ILE A 635 -5.81 -18.20 -1.80
C ILE A 635 -6.00 -19.38 -2.76
N PRO A 636 -5.91 -20.65 -2.34
CA PRO A 636 -6.19 -21.78 -3.23
C PRO A 636 -7.61 -21.79 -3.79
N ASP A 637 -8.60 -21.31 -3.04
CA ASP A 637 -9.98 -21.22 -3.50
C ASP A 637 -10.18 -20.06 -4.48
N LEU A 638 -9.42 -18.97 -4.31
CA LEU A 638 -9.41 -17.85 -5.28
C LEU A 638 -8.98 -18.31 -6.67
N THR A 639 -7.89 -19.06 -6.77
CA THR A 639 -7.42 -19.57 -8.07
C THR A 639 -8.37 -20.59 -8.67
N LYS A 640 -9.02 -21.43 -7.87
CA LYS A 640 -10.06 -22.36 -8.35
C LYS A 640 -11.28 -21.61 -8.89
N ARG A 641 -11.72 -20.55 -8.20
CA ARG A 641 -12.95 -19.82 -8.53
C ARG A 641 -12.75 -18.79 -9.65
N TYR A 642 -11.66 -18.03 -9.60
CA TYR A 642 -11.44 -16.86 -10.48
C TYR A 642 -10.33 -17.07 -11.50
N SER A 643 -9.66 -18.22 -11.51
CA SER A 643 -8.41 -18.56 -12.22
C SER A 643 -7.19 -17.75 -11.76
N ALA A 644 -5.99 -18.27 -11.95
CA ALA A 644 -4.75 -17.56 -11.67
C ALA A 644 -4.62 -16.33 -12.60
N ASP A 645 -4.88 -16.51 -13.91
CA ASP A 645 -4.84 -15.40 -14.88
C ASP A 645 -5.90 -14.33 -14.58
N GLY A 646 -7.12 -14.72 -14.16
CA GLY A 646 -8.16 -13.79 -13.76
C GLY A 646 -7.77 -12.95 -12.55
N MET A 647 -7.14 -13.56 -11.54
CA MET A 647 -6.62 -12.86 -10.37
C MET A 647 -5.45 -11.93 -10.70
N ARG A 648 -4.52 -12.37 -11.55
CA ARG A 648 -3.40 -11.55 -12.03
C ARG A 648 -3.92 -10.33 -12.79
N LEU A 649 -4.91 -10.52 -13.66
CA LEU A 649 -5.56 -9.45 -14.40
C LEU A 649 -6.29 -8.47 -13.46
N TYR A 650 -7.01 -8.98 -12.46
CA TYR A 650 -7.66 -8.18 -11.44
C TYR A 650 -6.68 -7.21 -10.77
N TYR A 651 -5.54 -7.70 -10.27
CA TYR A 651 -4.57 -6.84 -9.60
C TYR A 651 -3.94 -5.79 -10.51
N CYS A 652 -3.65 -6.15 -11.76
CA CYS A 652 -2.99 -5.24 -12.70
C CYS A 652 -3.91 -4.18 -13.30
N HIS A 653 -5.23 -4.42 -13.30
CA HIS A 653 -6.16 -3.56 -14.03
C HIS A 653 -7.18 -2.81 -13.17
N ILE A 654 -7.65 -3.37 -12.03
CA ILE A 654 -8.72 -2.76 -11.22
C ILE A 654 -8.38 -1.35 -10.71
N GLY A 655 -7.10 -1.03 -10.56
CA GLY A 655 -6.59 0.27 -10.16
C GLY A 655 -5.11 0.40 -10.39
N SER A 656 -4.60 1.63 -10.36
CA SER A 656 -3.15 1.89 -10.38
C SER A 656 -2.45 1.14 -9.23
N PRO A 657 -1.20 0.69 -9.38
CA PRO A 657 -0.41 0.16 -8.27
C PRO A 657 -0.33 1.11 -7.05
N PHE A 658 -0.47 2.40 -7.28
CA PHE A 658 -0.27 3.49 -6.31
C PHE A 658 -1.57 4.00 -5.66
N VAL A 659 -2.64 3.21 -5.70
CA VAL A 659 -3.90 3.48 -4.98
C VAL A 659 -4.37 2.22 -4.27
N ASP A 660 -5.07 2.40 -3.15
CA ASP A 660 -5.74 1.28 -2.49
C ASP A 660 -6.89 0.79 -3.38
N ILE A 661 -7.06 -0.54 -3.44
CA ILE A 661 -8.18 -1.16 -4.15
C ILE A 661 -9.05 -1.93 -3.16
N VAL A 662 -10.34 -1.96 -3.41
CA VAL A 662 -11.29 -2.73 -2.60
C VAL A 662 -11.46 -4.10 -3.23
N TRP A 663 -11.35 -5.17 -2.42
CA TRP A 663 -11.63 -6.53 -2.89
C TRP A 663 -13.08 -6.67 -3.33
N ASP A 664 -13.27 -7.02 -4.61
CA ASP A 664 -14.57 -7.23 -5.22
C ASP A 664 -14.64 -8.59 -5.95
N PRO A 665 -15.30 -9.59 -5.34
CA PRO A 665 -15.49 -10.90 -5.95
C PRO A 665 -16.23 -10.89 -7.28
N LYS A 666 -17.15 -9.92 -7.50
CA LYS A 666 -17.87 -9.80 -8.78
C LYS A 666 -16.97 -9.30 -9.88
N ALA A 667 -16.13 -8.31 -9.58
CA ALA A 667 -15.11 -7.86 -10.52
C ALA A 667 -14.12 -8.98 -10.85
N ALA A 668 -13.64 -9.74 -9.85
CA ALA A 668 -12.75 -10.88 -10.09
C ALA A 668 -13.37 -11.93 -11.03
N MET A 669 -14.67 -12.24 -10.89
CA MET A 669 -15.40 -13.13 -11.79
C MET A 669 -15.50 -12.56 -13.20
N SER A 670 -15.70 -11.24 -13.34
CA SER A 670 -15.73 -10.57 -14.65
C SER A 670 -14.39 -10.71 -15.38
N TYR A 671 -13.26 -10.57 -14.67
CA TYR A 671 -11.94 -10.78 -15.26
C TYR A 671 -11.72 -12.22 -15.75
N ARG A 672 -12.18 -13.21 -14.99
CA ARG A 672 -12.19 -14.59 -15.47
C ARG A 672 -12.99 -14.73 -16.77
N SER A 673 -14.17 -14.13 -16.86
CA SER A 673 -14.98 -14.15 -18.08
C SER A 673 -14.27 -13.52 -19.29
N GLN A 674 -13.44 -12.49 -19.08
CA GLN A 674 -12.61 -11.92 -20.14
C GLN A 674 -11.52 -12.89 -20.63
N ILE A 675 -10.94 -13.68 -19.74
CA ILE A 675 -9.99 -14.74 -20.13
C ILE A 675 -10.68 -15.80 -21.02
N GLU A 676 -11.87 -16.23 -20.64
CA GLU A 676 -12.68 -17.17 -21.42
C GLU A 676 -13.06 -16.60 -22.80
N ARG A 677 -13.45 -15.31 -22.84
CA ARG A 677 -13.74 -14.57 -24.07
C ARG A 677 -12.51 -14.50 -24.98
N LEU A 678 -11.33 -14.15 -24.46
CA LEU A 678 -10.08 -14.15 -25.22
C LEU A 678 -9.82 -15.51 -25.86
N TYR A 679 -9.89 -16.59 -25.07
CA TYR A 679 -9.65 -17.95 -25.55
C TYR A 679 -10.61 -18.33 -26.67
N ASN A 680 -11.90 -18.06 -26.51
CA ASN A 680 -12.93 -18.39 -27.50
C ASN A 680 -12.73 -17.59 -28.79
N THR A 681 -12.54 -16.27 -28.71
CA THR A 681 -12.32 -15.40 -29.89
C THR A 681 -11.06 -15.80 -30.65
N ALA A 682 -9.95 -16.00 -29.94
CA ALA A 682 -8.70 -16.40 -30.59
C ALA A 682 -8.79 -17.79 -31.25
N THR A 683 -9.45 -18.74 -30.58
CA THR A 683 -9.62 -20.11 -31.12
C THR A 683 -10.55 -20.12 -32.31
N GLU A 684 -11.63 -19.34 -32.31
CA GLU A 684 -12.53 -19.17 -33.44
C GLU A 684 -11.80 -18.58 -34.65
N LEU A 685 -11.05 -17.49 -34.46
CA LEU A 685 -10.27 -16.87 -35.55
C LEU A 685 -9.24 -17.82 -36.13
N LEU A 686 -8.54 -18.60 -35.30
CA LEU A 686 -7.57 -19.61 -35.78
C LEU A 686 -8.21 -20.72 -36.63
N SER A 687 -9.50 -20.97 -36.52
CA SER A 687 -10.23 -21.95 -37.36
C SER A 687 -10.60 -21.41 -38.75
N ARG A 688 -10.46 -20.09 -38.97
CA ARG A 688 -10.79 -19.45 -40.27
C ARG A 688 -9.66 -19.62 -41.27
N ASN A 689 -9.99 -19.77 -42.53
CA ASN A 689 -9.04 -19.96 -43.61
C ASN A 689 -9.58 -19.38 -44.91
N GLY A 690 -9.55 -18.07 -45.05
CA GLY A 690 -10.04 -17.34 -46.22
C GLY A 690 -8.98 -16.45 -46.88
N GLY A 691 -9.38 -15.81 -47.96
CA GLY A 691 -8.54 -14.91 -48.74
C GLY A 691 -8.40 -13.53 -48.10
N LYS A 692 -7.48 -12.73 -48.63
CA LYS A 692 -7.21 -11.36 -48.18
C LYS A 692 -8.37 -10.41 -48.47
N LYS A 693 -8.74 -9.58 -47.50
CA LYS A 693 -9.81 -8.56 -47.57
C LYS A 693 -9.27 -7.20 -47.12
N LYS A 694 -9.98 -6.11 -47.41
CA LYS A 694 -9.57 -4.75 -46.97
C LYS A 694 -9.50 -4.62 -45.46
N ILE A 695 -10.38 -5.28 -44.74
CA ILE A 695 -10.41 -5.27 -43.26
C ILE A 695 -9.14 -5.86 -42.62
N ASP A 696 -8.34 -6.63 -43.34
CA ASP A 696 -7.06 -7.16 -42.87
C ASP A 696 -6.07 -6.03 -42.59
N ALA A 697 -5.99 -5.04 -43.52
CA ALA A 697 -5.11 -3.89 -43.35
C ALA A 697 -5.54 -3.04 -42.13
N TRP A 698 -6.84 -2.90 -41.91
CA TRP A 698 -7.36 -2.22 -40.71
C TRP A 698 -6.97 -2.93 -39.43
N LEU A 699 -7.14 -4.24 -39.34
CA LEU A 699 -6.78 -5.00 -38.13
C LEU A 699 -5.30 -4.86 -37.82
N VAL A 700 -4.43 -4.97 -38.84
CA VAL A 700 -2.98 -4.82 -38.65
C VAL A 700 -2.62 -3.42 -38.19
N SER A 701 -3.14 -2.37 -38.81
CA SER A 701 -2.88 -0.98 -38.39
C SER A 701 -3.36 -0.73 -36.98
N ARG A 702 -4.60 -1.08 -36.69
CA ARG A 702 -5.21 -0.89 -35.36
C ARG A 702 -4.44 -1.59 -34.27
N PHE A 703 -3.94 -2.79 -34.56
CA PHE A 703 -3.10 -3.55 -33.64
C PHE A 703 -1.77 -2.84 -33.34
N TYR A 704 -1.02 -2.45 -34.37
CA TYR A 704 0.30 -1.82 -34.19
C TYR A 704 0.19 -0.41 -33.59
N SER A 705 -0.87 0.32 -33.88
CA SER A 705 -1.18 1.61 -33.24
C SER A 705 -1.39 1.46 -31.72
N LYS A 706 -2.15 0.45 -31.29
CA LYS A 706 -2.32 0.14 -29.86
C LYS A 706 -1.06 -0.41 -29.23
N LEU A 707 -0.33 -1.30 -29.90
CA LEU A 707 0.92 -1.88 -29.40
C LEU A 707 1.97 -0.79 -29.14
N LYS A 708 2.06 0.22 -29.99
CA LYS A 708 2.96 1.36 -29.79
C LYS A 708 2.70 2.04 -28.47
N LYS A 709 1.44 2.42 -28.20
CA LYS A 709 1.03 3.04 -26.93
C LYS A 709 1.25 2.12 -25.73
N ALA A 710 0.93 0.84 -25.87
CA ALA A 710 1.14 -0.15 -24.81
C ALA A 710 2.62 -0.30 -24.45
N ASN A 711 3.52 -0.29 -25.44
CA ASN A 711 4.96 -0.36 -25.24
C ASN A 711 5.51 0.88 -24.49
N GLU A 712 5.01 2.07 -24.84
CA GLU A 712 5.37 3.32 -24.14
C GLU A 712 4.96 3.29 -22.67
N GLU A 713 3.78 2.74 -22.36
CA GLU A 713 3.28 2.64 -20.99
C GLU A 713 3.97 1.51 -20.19
N MET A 714 4.28 0.37 -20.82
CA MET A 714 5.05 -0.70 -20.19
C MET A 714 6.48 -0.25 -19.80
N ALA A 715 7.10 0.60 -20.58
CA ALA A 715 8.40 1.15 -20.28
C ALA A 715 8.41 1.99 -18.98
N LYS A 716 7.26 2.58 -18.61
CA LYS A 716 7.03 3.34 -17.37
C LYS A 716 6.49 2.48 -16.22
N PHE A 717 6.34 1.18 -16.41
CA PHE A 717 5.67 0.26 -15.49
C PHE A 717 4.20 0.65 -15.17
N ASN A 718 3.53 1.35 -16.07
CA ASN A 718 2.09 1.51 -16.02
C ASN A 718 1.42 0.22 -16.49
N LEU A 719 1.04 -0.63 -15.54
CA LEU A 719 0.55 -1.99 -15.85
C LEU A 719 -0.91 -2.00 -16.34
N LYS A 720 -1.69 -0.94 -16.02
CA LYS A 720 -3.11 -0.87 -16.38
C LYS A 720 -3.34 -0.55 -17.85
N ALA A 721 -2.71 0.48 -18.36
CA ALA A 721 -2.94 0.97 -19.72
C ALA A 721 -2.69 -0.05 -20.84
N PRO A 722 -1.62 -0.89 -20.78
CA PRO A 722 -1.45 -1.97 -21.76
C PRO A 722 -2.61 -2.98 -21.77
N ILE A 723 -3.20 -3.27 -20.60
CA ILE A 723 -4.34 -4.17 -20.49
C ILE A 723 -5.59 -3.54 -21.12
N ASP A 724 -5.86 -2.26 -20.84
CA ASP A 724 -6.96 -1.51 -21.50
C ASP A 724 -6.83 -1.61 -23.03
N LEU A 725 -5.65 -1.27 -23.56
CA LEU A 725 -5.37 -1.23 -25.01
C LEU A 725 -5.39 -2.62 -25.65
N MET A 726 -4.64 -3.57 -25.08
CA MET A 726 -4.34 -4.84 -25.74
C MET A 726 -5.37 -5.93 -25.42
N LEU A 727 -6.04 -5.88 -24.27
CA LEU A 727 -7.08 -6.86 -23.95
C LEU A 727 -8.47 -6.28 -24.21
N PHE A 728 -8.88 -5.25 -23.47
CA PHE A 728 -10.28 -4.81 -23.53
C PHE A 728 -10.65 -4.16 -24.87
N GLU A 729 -9.83 -3.25 -25.36
CA GLU A 729 -10.12 -2.57 -26.63
C GLU A 729 -9.81 -3.47 -27.84
N PHE A 730 -8.63 -4.11 -27.83
CA PHE A 730 -8.23 -4.90 -29.00
C PHE A 730 -9.05 -6.19 -29.17
N LEU A 731 -9.54 -6.79 -28.11
CA LEU A 731 -10.46 -7.92 -28.18
C LEU A 731 -11.77 -7.54 -28.92
N ASN A 732 -12.26 -6.32 -28.71
CA ASN A 732 -13.40 -5.79 -29.44
C ASN A 732 -13.05 -5.58 -30.94
N ASP A 733 -11.83 -5.14 -31.24
CA ASP A 733 -11.35 -4.99 -32.63
C ASP A 733 -11.27 -6.35 -33.32
N LEU A 734 -10.80 -7.41 -32.65
CA LEU A 734 -10.78 -8.78 -33.16
C LEU A 734 -12.19 -9.34 -33.44
N GLU A 735 -13.14 -9.12 -32.55
CA GLU A 735 -14.53 -9.51 -32.78
C GLU A 735 -15.15 -8.75 -33.95
N ARG A 736 -14.85 -7.43 -34.06
CA ARG A 736 -15.29 -6.64 -35.20
C ARG A 736 -14.71 -7.19 -36.53
N TYR A 737 -13.40 -7.47 -36.52
CA TYR A 737 -12.76 -8.10 -37.69
C TYR A 737 -13.48 -9.38 -38.12
N GLY A 738 -13.80 -10.23 -37.14
CA GLY A 738 -14.57 -11.43 -37.38
C GLY A 738 -15.97 -11.17 -37.96
N LYS A 739 -16.72 -10.20 -37.41
CA LYS A 739 -18.06 -9.79 -37.88
C LYS A 739 -18.03 -9.17 -39.26
N ARG A 740 -16.96 -8.45 -39.62
CA ARG A 740 -16.71 -7.88 -40.95
C ARG A 740 -16.28 -8.93 -41.97
N GLY A 741 -16.27 -10.21 -41.58
CA GLY A 741 -15.91 -11.33 -42.46
C GLY A 741 -14.42 -11.50 -42.66
N GLY A 742 -13.60 -10.99 -41.74
CA GLY A 742 -12.14 -11.22 -41.70
C GLY A 742 -11.85 -12.70 -41.47
N GLU A 743 -11.05 -13.30 -42.34
CA GLU A 743 -10.75 -14.75 -42.34
C GLU A 743 -9.38 -15.10 -42.93
N ASN A 744 -8.54 -14.07 -43.18
CA ASN A 744 -7.22 -14.28 -43.74
C ASN A 744 -6.27 -14.91 -42.72
N LYS A 745 -5.86 -16.16 -43.00
CA LYS A 745 -5.02 -16.95 -42.09
C LYS A 745 -3.69 -16.28 -41.74
N GLU A 746 -3.04 -15.63 -42.72
CA GLU A 746 -1.73 -14.98 -42.50
C GLU A 746 -1.88 -13.76 -41.57
N THR A 747 -2.90 -12.91 -41.81
CA THR A 747 -3.22 -11.76 -40.98
C THR A 747 -3.57 -12.19 -39.56
N ILE A 748 -4.44 -13.19 -39.39
CA ILE A 748 -4.82 -13.73 -38.10
C ILE A 748 -3.60 -14.27 -37.36
N GLY A 749 -2.77 -15.08 -38.00
CA GLY A 749 -1.57 -15.65 -37.43
C GLY A 749 -0.57 -14.58 -37.00
N LEU A 750 -0.30 -13.58 -37.86
CA LEU A 750 0.57 -12.46 -37.57
C LEU A 750 0.11 -11.68 -36.31
N VAL A 751 -1.17 -11.31 -36.30
CA VAL A 751 -1.70 -10.46 -35.21
C VAL A 751 -1.81 -11.24 -33.92
N LEU A 752 -2.30 -12.47 -33.91
CA LEU A 752 -2.45 -13.29 -32.70
C LEU A 752 -1.09 -13.63 -32.07
N ASP A 753 -0.05 -13.94 -32.87
CA ASP A 753 1.29 -14.18 -32.36
C ASP A 753 1.78 -13.01 -31.54
N VAL A 754 1.75 -11.82 -32.10
CA VAL A 754 2.25 -10.61 -31.43
C VAL A 754 1.36 -10.21 -30.24
N TRP A 755 0.03 -10.34 -30.42
CA TRP A 755 -0.94 -10.02 -29.38
C TRP A 755 -0.81 -10.88 -28.13
N LEU A 756 -0.71 -12.19 -28.29
CA LEU A 756 -0.58 -13.12 -27.18
C LEU A 756 0.74 -12.90 -26.42
N ARG A 757 1.84 -12.63 -27.15
CA ARG A 757 3.11 -12.27 -26.53
C ARG A 757 3.02 -10.97 -25.72
N SER A 758 2.27 -9.96 -26.19
CA SER A 758 2.08 -8.71 -25.45
C SER A 758 1.25 -8.86 -24.17
N LEU A 759 0.40 -9.88 -24.10
CA LEU A 759 -0.41 -10.21 -22.93
C LEU A 759 0.21 -11.27 -22.01
N ALA A 760 1.20 -12.04 -22.49
CA ALA A 760 1.82 -13.13 -21.72
C ALA A 760 2.38 -12.75 -20.34
N PRO A 761 2.93 -11.55 -20.07
CA PRO A 761 3.31 -11.16 -18.71
C PRO A 761 2.13 -11.09 -17.74
N PHE A 762 0.95 -10.69 -18.20
CA PHE A 762 -0.24 -10.48 -17.39
C PHE A 762 -1.05 -11.75 -17.16
N ILE A 763 -1.34 -12.48 -18.24
CA ILE A 763 -2.22 -13.66 -18.30
C ILE A 763 -1.53 -14.83 -19.02
N PRO A 764 -0.42 -15.31 -18.43
CA PRO A 764 0.47 -16.22 -19.12
C PRO A 764 -0.16 -17.56 -19.51
N HIS A 765 -1.05 -18.13 -18.68
CA HIS A 765 -1.55 -19.48 -18.90
C HIS A 765 -2.46 -19.55 -20.16
N VAL A 766 -3.38 -18.62 -20.31
CA VAL A 766 -4.26 -18.58 -21.50
C VAL A 766 -3.47 -18.21 -22.76
N CYS A 767 -2.48 -17.31 -22.62
CA CYS A 767 -1.63 -16.94 -23.77
C CYS A 767 -0.82 -18.13 -24.27
N GLU A 768 -0.22 -18.92 -23.38
CA GLU A 768 0.47 -20.16 -23.76
C GLU A 768 -0.48 -21.18 -24.42
N GLU A 769 -1.70 -21.36 -23.87
CA GLU A 769 -2.65 -22.34 -24.35
C GLU A 769 -3.15 -22.06 -25.77
N VAL A 770 -3.34 -20.78 -26.09
CA VAL A 770 -3.70 -20.37 -27.45
C VAL A 770 -2.49 -20.39 -28.36
N TRP A 771 -1.35 -19.88 -27.91
CA TRP A 771 -0.14 -19.74 -28.72
C TRP A 771 0.49 -21.09 -29.12
N GLU A 772 0.33 -22.14 -28.30
CA GLU A 772 0.74 -23.51 -28.58
C GLU A 772 0.15 -24.03 -29.91
N LYS A 773 -1.00 -23.49 -30.34
CA LYS A 773 -1.68 -23.94 -31.55
C LYS A 773 -0.98 -23.50 -32.86
N PHE A 774 -0.11 -22.50 -32.82
CA PHE A 774 0.55 -21.96 -34.00
C PHE A 774 1.96 -21.41 -33.74
N GLY A 775 2.32 -21.17 -32.49
CA GLY A 775 3.65 -20.69 -32.09
C GLY A 775 4.62 -21.83 -31.81
N ASN A 776 5.90 -21.51 -31.82
CA ASN A 776 6.98 -22.42 -31.49
C ASN A 776 7.55 -22.12 -30.10
N GLY A 777 7.63 -23.11 -29.22
CA GLY A 777 8.16 -22.97 -27.86
C GLY A 777 7.17 -22.37 -26.86
N LEU A 778 7.64 -21.51 -25.94
CA LEU A 778 6.84 -20.87 -24.90
C LEU A 778 6.63 -19.39 -25.21
N ALA A 779 5.39 -18.91 -25.17
CA ALA A 779 5.07 -17.49 -25.30
C ALA A 779 5.79 -16.62 -24.27
N SER A 780 5.90 -17.11 -23.04
CA SER A 780 6.61 -16.44 -21.93
C SER A 780 8.13 -16.38 -22.10
N ALA A 781 8.70 -17.18 -23.01
CA ALA A 781 10.12 -17.16 -23.37
C ALA A 781 10.38 -16.44 -24.71
N ALA A 782 9.33 -16.09 -25.44
CA ALA A 782 9.45 -15.41 -26.73
C ALA A 782 9.87 -13.96 -26.55
N GLN A 783 10.42 -13.36 -27.60
CA GLN A 783 10.82 -11.95 -27.57
C GLN A 783 9.59 -11.02 -27.46
N TRP A 784 9.72 -10.00 -26.64
CA TRP A 784 8.70 -8.95 -26.51
C TRP A 784 8.46 -8.27 -27.87
N PRO A 785 7.20 -8.07 -28.25
CA PRO A 785 6.89 -7.54 -29.57
C PRO A 785 7.30 -6.08 -29.73
N LYS A 786 8.04 -5.79 -30.78
CA LYS A 786 8.42 -4.43 -31.17
C LYS A 786 7.35 -3.81 -32.05
N THR A 787 7.23 -2.50 -31.93
CA THR A 787 6.37 -1.72 -32.85
C THR A 787 6.99 -1.66 -34.24
N ASP A 788 6.14 -1.76 -35.25
CA ASP A 788 6.48 -1.55 -36.66
C ASP A 788 5.60 -0.42 -37.19
N ASP A 789 6.12 0.78 -37.19
CA ASP A 789 5.38 1.98 -37.60
C ASP A 789 4.98 1.94 -39.06
N SER A 790 5.66 1.16 -39.89
CA SER A 790 5.30 0.98 -41.35
C SER A 790 3.96 0.26 -41.54
N LYS A 791 3.47 -0.42 -40.50
CA LYS A 791 2.18 -1.12 -40.50
C LYS A 791 1.03 -0.26 -40.01
N ILE A 792 1.31 0.92 -39.47
CA ILE A 792 0.30 1.88 -39.00
C ILE A 792 -0.16 2.71 -40.18
N ASN A 793 -1.48 2.73 -40.43
CA ASN A 793 -2.09 3.50 -41.50
C ASN A 793 -3.35 4.19 -41.01
N ASP A 794 -3.20 5.43 -40.54
CA ASP A 794 -4.28 6.24 -39.97
C ASP A 794 -5.49 6.37 -40.93
N LYS A 795 -5.23 6.35 -42.24
CA LYS A 795 -6.28 6.44 -43.25
C LYS A 795 -7.18 5.21 -43.25
N VAL A 796 -6.60 4.02 -43.17
CA VAL A 796 -7.36 2.76 -43.11
C VAL A 796 -8.13 2.67 -41.78
N GLU A 797 -7.55 3.18 -40.68
CA GLU A 797 -8.27 3.26 -39.41
C GLU A 797 -9.45 4.22 -39.48
N LEU A 798 -9.27 5.38 -40.12
CA LEU A 798 -10.35 6.35 -40.34
C LEU A 798 -11.46 5.81 -41.24
N MET A 799 -11.11 5.04 -42.30
CA MET A 799 -12.09 4.36 -43.15
C MET A 799 -13.02 3.44 -42.36
N GLU A 800 -12.49 2.58 -41.52
CA GLU A 800 -13.32 1.71 -40.67
C GLU A 800 -14.06 2.46 -39.58
N SER A 801 -13.46 3.54 -39.02
CA SER A 801 -14.13 4.42 -38.08
C SER A 801 -15.37 5.09 -38.66
N SER A 802 -15.35 5.43 -39.95
CA SER A 802 -16.52 5.97 -40.65
C SER A 802 -17.66 4.94 -40.77
N VAL A 803 -17.31 3.66 -40.96
CA VAL A 803 -18.29 2.54 -40.96
C VAL A 803 -18.90 2.37 -39.54
N VAL A 804 -18.07 2.44 -38.50
CA VAL A 804 -18.55 2.36 -37.07
C VAL A 804 -19.50 3.50 -36.77
N GLY A 805 -19.13 4.73 -37.16
CA GLY A 805 -19.97 5.91 -37.03
C GLY A 805 -21.32 5.73 -37.73
N LEU A 806 -21.29 5.33 -38.98
CA LEU A 806 -22.51 5.05 -39.76
C LEU A 806 -23.40 4.01 -39.09
N GLU A 807 -22.82 2.88 -38.62
CA GLU A 807 -23.57 1.84 -37.93
C GLU A 807 -24.27 2.38 -36.67
N SER A 808 -23.58 3.20 -35.88
CA SER A 808 -24.15 3.86 -34.69
C SER A 808 -25.31 4.81 -35.09
N ASP A 809 -25.12 5.60 -36.13
CA ASP A 809 -26.11 6.59 -36.54
C ASP A 809 -27.36 5.91 -37.17
N ILE A 810 -27.17 4.80 -37.93
CA ILE A 810 -28.31 4.01 -38.39
C ILE A 810 -29.13 3.45 -37.21
N LYS A 811 -28.47 2.89 -36.18
CA LYS A 811 -29.14 2.38 -34.98
C LYS A 811 -29.96 3.46 -34.29
N LYS A 812 -29.42 4.64 -34.15
CA LYS A 812 -30.11 5.79 -33.53
C LYS A 812 -31.33 6.21 -34.38
N VAL A 813 -31.18 6.27 -35.71
CA VAL A 813 -32.30 6.64 -36.59
C VAL A 813 -33.44 5.62 -36.51
N ILE A 814 -33.13 4.31 -36.50
CA ILE A 814 -34.11 3.24 -36.35
C ILE A 814 -34.83 3.33 -35.00
N GLU A 815 -34.10 3.53 -33.92
CA GLU A 815 -34.63 3.68 -32.55
C GLU A 815 -35.56 4.87 -32.43
N LEU A 816 -35.15 6.03 -32.97
CA LEU A 816 -35.94 7.27 -32.93
C LEU A 816 -37.19 7.20 -33.80
N ALA A 817 -37.06 6.65 -34.99
CA ALA A 817 -38.18 6.52 -35.92
C ALA A 817 -39.13 5.35 -35.56
N LYS A 818 -38.69 4.41 -34.70
CA LYS A 818 -39.42 3.18 -34.32
C LYS A 818 -39.93 2.37 -35.50
N ILE A 819 -39.06 2.22 -36.55
CA ILE A 819 -39.38 1.52 -37.78
C ILE A 819 -38.50 0.26 -37.96
N THR A 820 -39.03 -0.73 -38.64
CA THR A 820 -38.22 -1.87 -39.09
C THR A 820 -37.77 -1.56 -40.51
N PRO A 821 -36.45 -1.35 -40.75
CA PRO A 821 -35.95 -0.92 -42.03
C PRO A 821 -36.11 -2.02 -43.09
N LYS A 822 -36.56 -1.65 -44.29
CA LYS A 822 -36.49 -2.49 -45.49
C LYS A 822 -35.34 -2.07 -46.38
N LYS A 823 -35.09 -0.77 -46.44
CA LYS A 823 -34.02 -0.17 -47.22
C LYS A 823 -33.41 1.02 -46.46
N ILE A 824 -32.10 1.11 -46.52
CA ILE A 824 -31.33 2.19 -45.90
C ILE A 824 -30.48 2.83 -47.02
N SER A 825 -30.78 4.09 -47.31
CA SER A 825 -30.02 4.89 -48.28
C SER A 825 -29.01 5.78 -47.52
N VAL A 826 -27.73 5.67 -47.92
CA VAL A 826 -26.57 6.34 -47.30
C VAL A 826 -25.98 7.31 -48.30
N PHE A 827 -25.97 8.61 -47.98
CA PHE A 827 -25.49 9.64 -48.89
C PHE A 827 -24.13 10.16 -48.44
N VAL A 828 -23.12 9.92 -49.29
CA VAL A 828 -21.72 10.32 -49.01
C VAL A 828 -21.50 11.77 -49.41
N ALA A 829 -20.84 12.53 -48.50
CA ALA A 829 -20.59 13.97 -48.73
C ALA A 829 -19.74 14.21 -50.01
N PRO A 830 -20.05 15.26 -50.76
CA PRO A 830 -19.33 15.60 -52.00
C PRO A 830 -17.93 16.19 -51.73
N GLU A 831 -17.07 16.18 -52.72
CA GLU A 831 -15.66 16.56 -52.60
C GLU A 831 -15.48 18.02 -52.17
N TRP A 832 -16.31 18.95 -52.65
CA TRP A 832 -16.23 20.36 -52.25
C TRP A 832 -16.39 20.58 -50.73
N LYS A 833 -17.24 19.79 -50.08
CA LYS A 833 -17.38 19.81 -48.62
C LYS A 833 -16.10 19.38 -47.90
N ARG A 834 -15.35 18.47 -48.49
CA ARG A 834 -14.06 17.97 -47.99
C ARG A 834 -12.95 19.00 -48.12
N THR A 835 -12.91 19.70 -49.21
CA THR A 835 -12.03 20.88 -49.41
C THR A 835 -12.24 21.91 -48.30
N VAL A 836 -13.51 22.26 -48.07
CA VAL A 836 -13.89 23.19 -46.97
C VAL A 836 -13.51 22.65 -45.62
N TYR A 837 -13.77 21.38 -45.33
CA TYR A 837 -13.46 20.71 -44.08
C TYR A 837 -11.95 20.69 -43.81
N GLY A 838 -11.14 20.36 -44.82
CA GLY A 838 -9.68 20.38 -44.70
C GLY A 838 -9.14 21.76 -44.32
N LYS A 839 -9.63 22.82 -44.98
CA LYS A 839 -9.24 24.22 -44.68
C LYS A 839 -9.75 24.70 -43.30
N ALA A 840 -10.93 24.21 -42.84
CA ALA A 840 -11.50 24.56 -41.55
C ALA A 840 -10.66 24.11 -40.35
N LYS A 841 -9.81 23.11 -40.53
CA LYS A 841 -8.86 22.66 -39.50
C LYS A 841 -7.73 23.64 -39.25
N GLU A 842 -7.29 24.30 -40.32
CA GLU A 842 -6.17 25.26 -40.30
C GLU A 842 -6.65 26.67 -39.97
N ILE A 843 -7.84 27.06 -40.44
CA ILE A 843 -8.38 28.40 -40.34
C ILE A 843 -9.61 28.40 -39.43
N LYS A 844 -9.41 28.75 -38.17
CA LYS A 844 -10.50 28.78 -37.16
C LYS A 844 -11.46 29.96 -37.32
N ASN A 845 -11.03 31.07 -37.96
CA ASN A 845 -11.88 32.25 -38.17
C ASN A 845 -12.81 32.01 -39.37
N ALA A 846 -14.12 32.02 -39.16
CA ALA A 846 -15.13 31.72 -40.18
C ALA A 846 -15.07 32.68 -41.38
N ASN A 847 -14.82 33.98 -41.19
CA ASN A 847 -14.76 34.97 -42.26
C ASN A 847 -13.49 34.75 -43.12
N LEU A 848 -12.36 34.46 -42.51
CA LEU A 848 -11.12 34.13 -43.21
C LEU A 848 -11.28 32.81 -43.98
N LEU A 849 -11.91 31.80 -43.35
CA LEU A 849 -12.19 30.52 -43.97
C LEU A 849 -13.08 30.68 -45.21
N ILE A 850 -14.17 31.47 -45.14
CA ILE A 850 -15.05 31.78 -46.27
C ILE A 850 -14.22 32.39 -47.40
N LYS A 851 -13.41 33.43 -47.10
CA LYS A 851 -12.57 34.08 -48.11
C LYS A 851 -11.62 33.11 -48.81
N GLU A 852 -11.01 32.21 -48.05
CA GLU A 852 -10.04 31.22 -48.55
C GLU A 852 -10.72 30.12 -49.37
N VAL A 853 -11.82 29.55 -48.90
CA VAL A 853 -12.49 28.45 -49.62
C VAL A 853 -13.21 28.92 -50.89
N MET A 854 -13.64 30.18 -50.95
CA MET A 854 -14.25 30.76 -52.14
C MET A 854 -13.25 31.03 -53.29
N GLN A 855 -11.94 30.84 -53.07
CA GLN A 855 -10.96 30.83 -54.16
C GLN A 855 -11.01 29.54 -54.96
N ASP A 856 -11.50 28.43 -54.39
CA ASP A 856 -11.72 27.20 -55.13
C ASP A 856 -12.94 27.32 -56.06
N PRO A 857 -12.80 27.06 -57.35
CA PRO A 857 -13.89 27.20 -58.33
C PRO A 857 -15.12 26.33 -58.03
N GLU A 858 -14.90 25.10 -57.55
CA GLU A 858 -15.97 24.18 -57.25
C GLU A 858 -16.74 24.57 -55.95
N VAL A 859 -16.04 25.07 -54.94
CA VAL A 859 -16.68 25.62 -53.74
C VAL A 859 -17.40 26.93 -54.05
N LYS A 860 -16.83 27.81 -54.88
CA LYS A 860 -17.42 29.09 -55.31
C LYS A 860 -18.75 28.90 -56.05
N LYS A 861 -18.90 27.88 -56.89
CA LYS A 861 -20.15 27.52 -57.56
C LYS A 861 -21.30 27.22 -56.59
N ARG A 862 -21.02 26.86 -55.34
CA ARG A 862 -22.02 26.49 -54.32
C ARG A 862 -22.61 27.72 -53.59
N GLY A 863 -21.99 28.91 -53.69
CA GLY A 863 -22.51 30.16 -53.17
C GLY A 863 -22.91 30.09 -51.69
N GLN A 864 -24.17 30.38 -51.40
CA GLN A 864 -24.73 30.38 -50.03
C GLN A 864 -24.62 29.05 -49.33
N GLU A 865 -24.65 27.90 -50.02
CA GLU A 865 -24.51 26.55 -49.45
C GLU A 865 -23.12 26.37 -48.81
N ALA A 866 -22.07 26.86 -49.47
CA ALA A 866 -20.72 26.79 -48.94
C ALA A 866 -20.55 27.70 -47.66
N VAL A 867 -21.15 28.88 -47.68
CA VAL A 867 -21.16 29.79 -46.49
C VAL A 867 -21.85 29.13 -45.29
N THR A 868 -23.02 28.55 -45.54
CA THR A 868 -23.79 27.83 -44.51
C THR A 868 -22.98 26.64 -43.93
N TYR A 869 -22.26 25.91 -44.78
CA TYR A 869 -21.42 24.82 -44.36
C TYR A 869 -20.21 25.28 -43.54
N VAL A 870 -19.55 26.40 -43.90
CA VAL A 870 -18.47 26.97 -43.06
C VAL A 870 -19.00 27.39 -41.69
N GLN A 871 -20.21 27.99 -41.62
CA GLN A 871 -20.82 28.33 -40.33
C GLN A 871 -21.13 27.09 -39.47
N TYR A 872 -21.57 26.01 -40.12
CA TYR A 872 -21.79 24.71 -39.45
C TYR A 872 -20.47 24.19 -38.85
N LEU A 873 -19.38 24.15 -39.65
CA LEU A 873 -18.07 23.69 -39.16
C LEU A 873 -17.52 24.60 -38.04
N GLY A 874 -17.76 25.89 -38.07
CA GLY A 874 -17.37 26.80 -37.00
C GLY A 874 -18.03 26.46 -35.66
N LYS A 875 -19.32 26.07 -35.69
CA LYS A 875 -20.06 25.60 -34.48
C LYS A 875 -19.57 24.23 -33.98
N HIS A 876 -19.02 23.38 -34.83
CA HIS A 876 -18.56 22.04 -34.53
C HIS A 876 -17.04 21.90 -34.63
N SER A 877 -16.31 23.01 -34.46
CA SER A 877 -14.86 23.05 -34.66
C SER A 877 -14.06 22.10 -33.76
N GLN A 878 -14.57 21.75 -32.57
CA GLN A 878 -13.97 20.77 -31.67
C GLN A 878 -14.16 19.29 -32.13
N GLU A 879 -15.10 19.04 -33.04
CA GLU A 879 -15.40 17.71 -33.56
C GLU A 879 -14.61 17.37 -34.86
N LEU A 880 -13.81 18.33 -35.35
CA LEU A 880 -13.06 18.13 -36.59
C LEU A 880 -11.93 17.11 -36.40
N MET A 881 -11.99 16.06 -37.20
CA MET A 881 -10.96 15.01 -37.18
C MET A 881 -9.64 15.51 -37.81
N PRO A 882 -8.47 15.00 -37.36
CA PRO A 882 -7.17 15.40 -37.88
C PRO A 882 -6.99 15.09 -39.39
N MET A 883 -7.68 14.10 -39.90
CA MET A 883 -7.65 13.68 -41.31
C MET A 883 -9.08 13.63 -41.89
N VAL A 884 -9.22 13.81 -43.16
CA VAL A 884 -10.47 13.66 -43.88
C VAL A 884 -10.27 12.71 -45.09
N LEU A 885 -11.20 11.80 -45.33
CA LEU A 885 -11.19 10.93 -46.46
C LEU A 885 -11.70 11.69 -47.72
N SER A 886 -11.21 11.38 -48.91
CA SER A 886 -11.85 11.82 -50.17
C SER A 886 -13.21 11.13 -50.33
N THR A 887 -14.09 11.69 -51.16
CA THR A 887 -15.40 11.08 -51.48
C THR A 887 -15.26 9.64 -52.00
N SER A 888 -14.25 9.39 -52.85
CA SER A 888 -13.98 8.06 -53.34
C SER A 888 -13.53 7.06 -52.25
N GLU A 889 -12.72 7.52 -51.31
CA GLU A 889 -12.22 6.68 -50.19
C GLU A 889 -13.33 6.34 -49.21
N GLU A 890 -14.14 7.32 -48.81
CA GLU A 890 -15.28 7.06 -47.93
C GLU A 890 -16.32 6.16 -48.61
N ASN A 891 -16.62 6.41 -49.87
CA ASN A 891 -17.51 5.55 -50.63
C ASN A 891 -16.96 4.10 -50.77
N ALA A 892 -15.67 3.96 -51.03
CA ALA A 892 -15.02 2.65 -51.08
C ALA A 892 -15.05 1.89 -49.73
N ALA A 893 -14.92 2.62 -48.58
CA ALA A 893 -15.02 2.04 -47.25
C ALA A 893 -16.43 1.55 -46.93
N LEU A 894 -17.45 2.38 -47.25
CA LEU A 894 -18.84 2.06 -46.98
C LEU A 894 -19.33 0.92 -47.91
N THR A 895 -18.90 0.94 -49.17
CA THR A 895 -19.23 -0.14 -50.16
C THR A 895 -18.63 -1.47 -49.74
N ASP A 896 -17.40 -1.50 -49.20
CA ASP A 896 -16.78 -2.70 -48.67
C ASP A 896 -17.56 -3.24 -47.44
N ALA A 897 -18.19 -2.34 -46.66
CA ALA A 897 -19.00 -2.69 -45.48
C ALA A 897 -20.47 -3.05 -45.85
N LYS A 898 -20.89 -2.89 -47.09
CA LYS A 898 -22.29 -3.01 -47.50
C LYS A 898 -22.96 -4.33 -47.09
N GLU A 899 -22.34 -5.46 -47.38
CA GLU A 899 -22.86 -6.78 -47.02
C GLU A 899 -22.90 -7.01 -45.50
N TYR A 900 -21.94 -6.50 -44.77
CA TYR A 900 -21.95 -6.51 -43.32
C TYR A 900 -23.14 -5.69 -42.77
N LEU A 901 -23.32 -4.45 -43.21
CA LEU A 901 -24.41 -3.58 -42.80
C LEU A 901 -25.78 -4.18 -43.17
N LYS A 902 -25.93 -4.76 -44.41
CA LYS A 902 -27.13 -5.47 -44.84
C LYS A 902 -27.50 -6.59 -43.87
N LYS A 903 -26.52 -7.42 -43.49
CA LYS A 903 -26.73 -8.49 -42.50
C LYS A 903 -27.04 -7.95 -41.09
N GLN A 904 -26.36 -6.88 -40.68
CA GLN A 904 -26.52 -6.28 -39.36
C GLN A 904 -27.91 -5.69 -39.12
N PHE A 905 -28.48 -5.03 -40.15
CA PHE A 905 -29.77 -4.34 -40.08
C PHE A 905 -30.93 -5.10 -40.72
N ASN A 906 -30.66 -6.25 -41.34
CA ASN A 906 -31.62 -7.02 -42.08
C ASN A 906 -32.38 -6.17 -43.12
N ALA A 907 -31.68 -5.28 -43.84
CA ALA A 907 -32.22 -4.30 -44.76
C ALA A 907 -31.32 -4.14 -45.99
N GLU A 908 -31.88 -3.79 -47.16
CA GLU A 908 -31.09 -3.41 -48.31
C GLU A 908 -30.33 -2.09 -48.05
N ILE A 909 -29.05 -2.06 -48.44
CA ILE A 909 -28.19 -0.87 -48.25
C ILE A 909 -27.87 -0.27 -49.62
N ALA A 910 -28.22 1.00 -49.82
CA ALA A 910 -27.82 1.77 -51.02
C ALA A 910 -26.82 2.86 -50.59
N ILE A 911 -25.69 2.94 -51.26
CA ILE A 911 -24.65 3.94 -51.00
C ILE A 911 -24.54 4.82 -52.24
N GLU A 912 -24.77 6.11 -52.08
CA GLU A 912 -24.88 7.06 -53.17
C GLU A 912 -24.05 8.34 -52.86
N ASN A 913 -23.53 8.98 -53.89
CA ASN A 913 -22.99 10.32 -53.74
C ASN A 913 -24.13 11.31 -53.51
N ALA A 914 -24.02 12.14 -52.45
CA ALA A 914 -25.05 13.12 -52.11
C ALA A 914 -25.40 14.11 -53.25
N GLU A 915 -24.48 14.40 -54.19
CA GLU A 915 -24.72 15.24 -55.35
C GLU A 915 -25.56 14.55 -56.43
N ALA A 916 -25.49 13.27 -56.52
CA ALA A 916 -26.25 12.48 -57.51
C ALA A 916 -27.68 12.13 -57.06
N SER A 917 -28.01 12.41 -55.81
CA SER A 917 -29.29 12.00 -55.22
C SER A 917 -30.32 13.15 -55.21
N SER A 918 -31.53 12.86 -55.57
CA SER A 918 -32.69 13.76 -55.47
C SER A 918 -33.31 13.77 -54.06
N ASN A 919 -32.85 12.92 -53.14
CA ASN A 919 -33.39 12.87 -51.80
C ASN A 919 -32.97 14.11 -50.99
N PRO A 920 -33.91 14.84 -50.37
CA PRO A 920 -33.61 16.05 -49.60
C PRO A 920 -32.63 15.84 -48.46
N LYS A 921 -32.59 14.63 -47.86
CA LYS A 921 -31.65 14.26 -46.81
C LYS A 921 -30.19 14.26 -47.29
N ALA A 922 -29.93 13.99 -48.56
CA ALA A 922 -28.56 13.98 -49.12
C ALA A 922 -27.81 15.30 -48.87
N LYS A 923 -28.50 16.42 -48.83
CA LYS A 923 -27.88 17.75 -48.55
C LYS A 923 -27.24 17.85 -47.18
N SER A 924 -27.72 17.07 -46.20
CA SER A 924 -27.17 17.07 -44.84
C SER A 924 -25.89 16.24 -44.65
N ALA A 925 -25.46 15.50 -45.71
CA ALA A 925 -24.21 14.75 -45.65
C ALA A 925 -23.01 15.65 -45.45
N VAL A 926 -22.17 15.28 -44.46
CA VAL A 926 -20.89 15.95 -44.20
C VAL A 926 -19.76 14.89 -44.19
N PRO A 927 -18.51 15.26 -44.46
CA PRO A 927 -17.38 14.33 -44.43
C PRO A 927 -17.36 13.49 -43.14
N LEU A 928 -17.20 12.18 -43.27
CA LEU A 928 -17.17 11.19 -42.19
C LEU A 928 -18.51 10.99 -41.43
N LYS A 929 -19.55 11.75 -41.78
CA LYS A 929 -20.93 11.59 -41.27
C LYS A 929 -21.90 11.61 -42.47
N PRO A 930 -22.01 10.50 -43.21
CA PRO A 930 -22.95 10.43 -44.33
C PRO A 930 -24.40 10.61 -43.86
N ALA A 931 -25.23 11.19 -44.71
CA ALA A 931 -26.64 11.33 -44.37
C ALA A 931 -27.37 9.99 -44.60
N ILE A 932 -28.39 9.73 -43.77
CA ILE A 932 -29.11 8.47 -43.68
C ILE A 932 -30.58 8.71 -43.92
N PHE A 933 -31.18 7.89 -44.81
CA PHE A 933 -32.61 7.81 -45.03
C PHE A 933 -33.06 6.36 -44.90
N VAL A 934 -34.03 6.08 -44.07
CA VAL A 934 -34.54 4.73 -43.77
C VAL A 934 -35.98 4.58 -44.23
N GLU A 935 -36.23 3.54 -44.97
CA GLU A 935 -37.54 3.16 -45.56
C GLU A 935 -38.02 1.81 -45.02
#